data_313132a01b1cf9f4adc9d4763cf72a19
#
_entry.id   313132a01b1cf9f4adc9d4763cf72a19
#
_cell.length_a   1.000
_cell.length_b   1.000
_cell.length_c   1.000
_cell.angle_alpha   90.00
_cell.angle_beta   90.00
_cell.angle_gamma   90.00
#
_symmetry.space_group_name_H-M   'P 1'
#
loop_
_entity.id
_entity.type
_entity.pdbx_description
1 polymer ?
#
loop_
_entity_poly.entity_id
_entity_poly.type
_entity_poly.pdbx_seq_one_letter_code
_entity_poly.pdbx_strand_id
1 'polypeptide(L)'
;MVYQIIGIILGLSFTLQTLGASKKCLERVDAQYSGLHANCSHIKTSRVPEDLPDNTTTLDLTFNNIKTLYNNDFKYLTQLRYLDLSFNPINTLQEFSFHGLNSLLVLEFNGHNLNYTDISMPLEVFTPLQSLTNLSLRSDISRFPNRQFIIPDRVVGSLTKLTQLNIDMSSNFHSGFSNLTELKELIVGGTWKHGKWFQCELSLLTNTTFKVFSNILVQLLQLNNCIVKSLEEDFLQPFPNLKTLLLNNITMKNGNFSRLIQALHVFEYKNMTEISINRVVTSLQYLGYNRRLDLQLLSRICVEKLDLGQNEINIVDFDVLFTVPYPPFTKCIRRMNLSANRITGRISLHFAPFTFATLSMMEDLDLSDQMVFSFNKYIIRALRPVEYFNFPDPIPIFIASNLRRLNVAGLPHEIGELKVDVEFISANNLEYLNLSYCGLYNMKRKVFGLGNLEILDISGNSLSIINVTLFDEFPNLKTLRASNALLDNDFLAQNGRRFFSPLRKLKNLDLSSNGFVFIPNELFNSMVTLKVLNLAQNNLITIPDVTQMVKLNSLYLNHNAINTLRYETRDMLEKTSENNKRFQLHLWGNVFICTCEAIPFLLWLEETRVNIDRNNYSCVESSGIPTSTKAVYKQWTSFNRKCVSSFWLNLAIGEFAIVALTLIVAFVFSKNKMKLKLLLLRMTGKNIYPKKRDDFFYDAFIIYTDSISGWVCNELRNELETNRGIKLNLRDRDHLPGGSRADDLSDAIRDSWKIVLILTEEFLRSDLAYFTMCNCLSSVTLRTPNRLIVLIDHQINVTANLDFLLEAVTEDNILHVDLRDPLTIAFWDSISHAIKLKNDINI
;
A
#
# COMPACT_ATOMS: atom_id res chain seq x y z
N MET A 1 -50.46 -16.51 7.64
CA MET A 1 -50.44 -17.97 7.42
C MET A 1 -49.59 -18.41 6.23
N VAL A 2 -49.71 -17.80 5.07
CA VAL A 2 -48.87 -18.15 3.88
C VAL A 2 -47.38 -17.84 4.08
N TYR A 3 -47.02 -16.73 4.76
CA TYR A 3 -45.61 -16.39 5.05
C TYR A 3 -44.97 -17.28 6.11
N GLN A 4 -45.72 -17.91 7.02
CA GLN A 4 -45.18 -18.87 7.97
C GLN A 4 -44.90 -20.23 7.35
N ILE A 5 -45.66 -20.64 6.34
CA ILE A 5 -45.47 -21.89 5.61
C ILE A 5 -44.27 -21.81 4.67
N ILE A 6 -44.00 -20.65 4.03
CA ILE A 6 -42.82 -20.41 3.21
C ILE A 6 -41.55 -20.37 4.06
N GLY A 7 -41.61 -19.79 5.26
CA GLY A 7 -40.51 -19.81 6.23
C GLY A 7 -40.13 -21.20 6.73
N ILE A 8 -41.12 -22.08 6.88
CA ILE A 8 -40.92 -23.49 7.30
C ILE A 8 -40.37 -24.33 6.14
N ILE A 9 -40.81 -24.09 4.90
CA ILE A 9 -40.30 -24.80 3.71
C ILE A 9 -38.84 -24.34 3.37
N LEU A 10 -38.53 -23.06 3.53
CA LEU A 10 -37.14 -22.55 3.36
C LEU A 10 -36.25 -22.97 4.53
N GLY A 11 -36.75 -23.06 5.76
CA GLY A 11 -36.04 -23.60 6.93
C GLY A 11 -35.79 -25.10 6.81
N LEU A 12 -36.73 -25.86 6.26
CA LEU A 12 -36.58 -27.30 6.00
C LEU A 12 -35.66 -27.59 4.81
N SER A 13 -35.62 -26.76 3.78
CA SER A 13 -34.61 -26.90 2.71
C SER A 13 -33.18 -26.55 3.17
N PHE A 14 -33.01 -25.64 4.12
CA PHE A 14 -31.69 -25.35 4.72
C PHE A 14 -31.26 -26.44 5.73
N THR A 15 -32.20 -27.05 6.46
CA THR A 15 -31.88 -28.16 7.39
C THR A 15 -31.74 -29.50 6.70
N LEU A 16 -32.34 -29.70 5.52
CA LEU A 16 -32.12 -30.89 4.70
C LEU A 16 -30.80 -30.84 3.89
N GLN A 17 -30.24 -29.68 3.61
CA GLN A 17 -28.87 -29.54 3.04
C GLN A 17 -27.77 -29.75 4.09
N THR A 18 -28.06 -29.72 5.38
CA THR A 18 -27.09 -30.00 6.45
C THR A 18 -27.14 -31.44 6.97
N LEU A 19 -28.08 -32.27 6.53
CA LEU A 19 -28.25 -33.66 6.97
C LEU A 19 -27.92 -34.72 5.91
N GLY A 20 -27.26 -34.33 4.80
CA GLY A 20 -26.99 -35.31 3.73
C GLY A 20 -25.83 -34.96 2.78
N ALA A 21 -24.93 -34.01 3.14
CA ALA A 21 -23.67 -33.90 2.44
C ALA A 21 -22.80 -35.11 2.85
N SER A 22 -22.78 -36.15 2.06
CA SER A 22 -21.77 -37.20 2.08
C SER A 22 -20.40 -36.46 2.17
N LYS A 23 -19.62 -36.77 3.21
CA LYS A 23 -18.24 -36.24 3.43
C LYS A 23 -17.31 -36.90 2.40
N LYS A 24 -17.53 -36.66 1.10
CA LYS A 24 -16.68 -37.18 0.04
C LYS A 24 -15.53 -36.27 -0.23
N CYS A 25 -14.38 -36.89 -0.49
CA CYS A 25 -13.18 -36.18 -0.94
C CYS A 25 -13.44 -35.53 -2.31
N LEU A 26 -12.82 -34.38 -2.56
CA LEU A 26 -12.87 -33.72 -3.87
C LEU A 26 -11.78 -34.33 -4.76
N GLU A 27 -12.17 -34.98 -5.82
CA GLU A 27 -11.27 -35.66 -6.75
C GLU A 27 -10.98 -34.77 -7.98
N ARG A 28 -9.71 -34.74 -8.40
CA ARG A 28 -9.25 -34.05 -9.59
C ARG A 28 -8.14 -34.85 -10.27
N VAL A 29 -7.90 -34.60 -11.55
CA VAL A 29 -6.74 -35.16 -12.25
C VAL A 29 -5.45 -34.55 -11.66
N ASP A 30 -4.52 -35.43 -11.31
CA ASP A 30 -3.20 -35.03 -10.81
C ASP A 30 -2.27 -34.81 -12.02
N ALA A 31 -1.94 -33.55 -12.27
CA ALA A 31 -1.05 -33.17 -13.38
C ALA A 31 0.43 -33.53 -13.08
N GLN A 32 0.81 -33.69 -11.80
CA GLN A 32 2.19 -33.93 -11.40
C GLN A 32 2.57 -35.41 -11.49
N TYR A 33 1.67 -36.32 -11.06
CA TYR A 33 1.96 -37.75 -10.98
C TYR A 33 1.12 -38.62 -11.91
N SER A 34 0.39 -38.02 -12.84
CA SER A 34 -0.42 -38.71 -13.87
C SER A 34 -1.45 -39.67 -13.32
N GLY A 35 -2.18 -39.26 -12.27
CA GLY A 35 -3.20 -40.06 -11.60
C GLY A 35 -4.35 -39.23 -11.08
N LEU A 36 -4.82 -39.55 -9.87
CA LEU A 36 -5.90 -38.84 -9.20
C LEU A 36 -5.41 -38.13 -7.95
N HIS A 37 -5.75 -36.86 -7.82
CA HIS A 37 -5.61 -36.09 -6.58
C HIS A 37 -6.91 -36.11 -5.80
N ALA A 38 -6.91 -36.72 -4.61
CA ALA A 38 -8.03 -36.78 -3.69
C ALA A 38 -7.80 -35.76 -2.55
N ASN A 39 -8.58 -34.69 -2.56
CA ASN A 39 -8.57 -33.70 -1.47
C ASN A 39 -9.68 -34.04 -0.46
N CYS A 40 -9.28 -34.54 0.70
CA CYS A 40 -10.11 -34.88 1.85
C CYS A 40 -9.87 -33.95 3.04
N SER A 41 -9.30 -32.74 2.82
CA SER A 41 -9.03 -31.79 3.89
C SER A 41 -10.32 -31.23 4.51
N HIS A 42 -10.29 -30.94 5.81
CA HIS A 42 -11.41 -30.32 6.56
C HIS A 42 -12.76 -31.08 6.55
N ILE A 43 -12.80 -32.36 6.11
CA ILE A 43 -14.06 -33.16 6.10
C ILE A 43 -14.43 -33.71 7.48
N LYS A 44 -13.61 -33.45 8.52
CA LYS A 44 -13.80 -33.90 9.91
C LYS A 44 -13.84 -35.41 10.09
N THR A 45 -13.14 -36.14 9.23
CA THR A 45 -13.04 -37.60 9.38
C THR A 45 -12.14 -37.96 10.57
N SER A 46 -12.43 -39.10 11.22
CA SER A 46 -11.62 -39.69 12.28
C SER A 46 -10.78 -40.90 11.82
N ARG A 47 -10.92 -41.30 10.56
CA ARG A 47 -10.20 -42.42 9.90
C ARG A 47 -9.85 -42.03 8.47
N VAL A 48 -8.94 -42.76 7.88
CA VAL A 48 -8.67 -42.69 6.43
C VAL A 48 -9.92 -43.20 5.69
N PRO A 49 -10.43 -42.47 4.66
CA PRO A 49 -11.58 -42.96 3.87
C PRO A 49 -11.25 -44.27 3.14
N GLU A 50 -12.15 -45.23 3.18
CA GLU A 50 -11.97 -46.56 2.57
C GLU A 50 -12.40 -46.58 1.09
N ASP A 51 -13.13 -45.55 0.62
CA ASP A 51 -13.74 -45.44 -0.71
C ASP A 51 -12.86 -44.65 -1.69
N LEU A 52 -11.56 -44.53 -1.43
CA LEU A 52 -10.62 -43.83 -2.33
C LEU A 52 -10.28 -44.73 -3.54
N PRO A 53 -10.24 -44.17 -4.76
CA PRO A 53 -9.86 -44.91 -5.96
C PRO A 53 -8.38 -45.42 -5.92
N ASP A 54 -8.15 -46.62 -6.43
CA ASP A 54 -6.83 -47.29 -6.43
C ASP A 54 -5.78 -46.53 -7.25
N ASN A 55 -6.19 -45.68 -8.21
CA ASN A 55 -5.32 -44.84 -9.03
C ASN A 55 -5.01 -43.47 -8.37
N THR A 56 -5.32 -43.32 -7.10
CA THR A 56 -4.98 -42.09 -6.34
C THR A 56 -3.47 -41.97 -6.20
N THR A 57 -2.92 -40.87 -6.69
CA THR A 57 -1.49 -40.58 -6.64
C THR A 57 -1.15 -39.49 -5.61
N THR A 58 -2.11 -38.60 -5.31
CA THR A 58 -1.99 -37.57 -4.28
C THR A 58 -3.20 -37.62 -3.34
N LEU A 59 -2.94 -37.67 -2.02
CA LEU A 59 -3.96 -37.66 -0.98
C LEU A 59 -3.69 -36.58 0.06
N ASP A 60 -4.64 -35.65 0.18
CA ASP A 60 -4.65 -34.62 1.20
C ASP A 60 -5.70 -34.95 2.28
N LEU A 61 -5.22 -35.28 3.48
CA LEU A 61 -6.04 -35.55 4.67
C LEU A 61 -5.87 -34.47 5.75
N THR A 62 -5.37 -33.30 5.40
CA THR A 62 -5.06 -32.25 6.38
C THR A 62 -6.29 -31.76 7.15
N PHE A 63 -6.05 -31.23 8.36
CA PHE A 63 -7.09 -30.63 9.20
C PHE A 63 -8.32 -31.51 9.48
N ASN A 64 -8.09 -32.78 9.74
CA ASN A 64 -9.12 -33.75 10.16
C ASN A 64 -8.98 -34.13 11.65
N ASN A 65 -9.75 -35.15 12.10
CA ASN A 65 -9.77 -35.57 13.49
C ASN A 65 -9.16 -36.97 13.65
N ILE A 66 -8.25 -37.38 12.79
CA ILE A 66 -7.59 -38.68 12.84
C ILE A 66 -6.69 -38.74 14.06
N LYS A 67 -6.90 -39.71 14.96
CA LYS A 67 -6.12 -39.91 16.19
C LYS A 67 -5.17 -41.09 16.11
N THR A 68 -5.56 -42.10 15.35
CA THR A 68 -4.82 -43.36 15.19
C THR A 68 -4.80 -43.73 13.73
N LEU A 69 -3.65 -44.13 13.22
CA LEU A 69 -3.54 -44.83 11.95
C LEU A 69 -3.50 -46.33 12.23
N TYR A 70 -4.46 -47.04 11.65
CA TYR A 70 -4.63 -48.47 11.85
C TYR A 70 -3.84 -49.28 10.81
N ASN A 71 -3.63 -50.57 11.13
CA ASN A 71 -3.00 -51.47 10.17
C ASN A 71 -3.80 -51.55 8.88
N ASN A 72 -3.11 -51.40 7.76
CA ASN A 72 -3.66 -51.50 6.40
C ASN A 72 -4.61 -50.37 5.99
N ASP A 73 -4.62 -49.23 6.67
CA ASP A 73 -5.43 -48.05 6.31
C ASP A 73 -5.17 -47.58 4.86
N PHE A 74 -4.00 -47.83 4.29
CA PHE A 74 -3.63 -47.44 2.94
C PHE A 74 -3.34 -48.62 1.99
N LYS A 75 -3.68 -49.85 2.35
CA LYS A 75 -3.23 -51.06 1.60
C LYS A 75 -3.58 -51.08 0.12
N TYR A 76 -4.67 -50.39 -0.29
CA TYR A 76 -5.13 -50.32 -1.68
C TYR A 76 -4.50 -49.18 -2.47
N LEU A 77 -3.86 -48.20 -1.82
CA LEU A 77 -3.34 -47.03 -2.45
C LEU A 77 -1.87 -47.22 -2.92
N THR A 78 -1.61 -48.30 -3.64
CA THR A 78 -0.24 -48.69 -4.05
C THR A 78 0.41 -47.74 -5.01
N GLN A 79 -0.36 -46.89 -5.69
CA GLN A 79 0.15 -45.85 -6.61
C GLN A 79 0.37 -44.51 -5.94
N LEU A 80 0.09 -44.36 -4.63
CA LEU A 80 0.23 -43.09 -3.91
C LEU A 80 1.67 -42.62 -3.91
N ARG A 81 1.88 -41.34 -4.33
CA ARG A 81 3.18 -40.65 -4.42
C ARG A 81 3.32 -39.57 -3.36
N TYR A 82 2.23 -38.90 -3.04
CA TYR A 82 2.17 -37.81 -2.07
C TYR A 82 1.04 -38.05 -1.07
N LEU A 83 1.37 -38.00 0.22
CA LEU A 83 0.42 -38.12 1.32
C LEU A 83 0.63 -36.98 2.31
N ASP A 84 -0.41 -36.20 2.57
CA ASP A 84 -0.43 -35.18 3.62
C ASP A 84 -1.42 -35.54 4.73
N LEU A 85 -0.86 -35.80 5.91
CA LEU A 85 -1.60 -36.12 7.14
C LEU A 85 -1.53 -34.97 8.16
N SER A 86 -1.01 -33.81 7.76
CA SER A 86 -0.70 -32.72 8.68
C SER A 86 -1.95 -32.17 9.38
N PHE A 87 -1.74 -31.63 10.58
CA PHE A 87 -2.77 -31.04 11.42
C PHE A 87 -3.92 -31.98 11.81
N ASN A 88 -3.59 -33.26 11.96
CA ASN A 88 -4.43 -34.25 12.61
C ASN A 88 -3.90 -34.54 14.04
N PRO A 89 -4.77 -34.78 15.03
CA PRO A 89 -4.32 -35.08 16.40
C PRO A 89 -3.81 -36.52 16.55
N ILE A 90 -3.05 -37.01 15.56
CA ILE A 90 -2.55 -38.40 15.54
C ILE A 90 -1.57 -38.59 16.70
N ASN A 91 -1.89 -39.54 17.58
CA ASN A 91 -1.08 -39.87 18.76
C ASN A 91 -0.58 -41.33 18.77
N THR A 92 -1.05 -42.16 17.83
CA THR A 92 -0.70 -43.58 17.73
C THR A 92 -0.64 -44.02 16.27
N LEU A 93 0.45 -44.69 15.90
CA LEU A 93 0.64 -45.40 14.64
C LEU A 93 0.69 -46.91 14.97
N GLN A 94 -0.08 -47.72 14.27
CA GLN A 94 0.09 -49.16 14.34
C GLN A 94 1.22 -49.62 13.40
N GLU A 95 1.79 -50.79 13.68
CA GLU A 95 2.98 -51.30 12.99
C GLU A 95 2.88 -51.33 11.48
N PHE A 96 1.70 -51.75 10.94
CA PHE A 96 1.45 -51.84 9.51
C PHE A 96 0.56 -50.72 8.97
N SER A 97 0.54 -49.56 9.63
CA SER A 97 -0.32 -48.42 9.24
C SER A 97 -0.03 -47.89 7.83
N PHE A 98 1.23 -47.92 7.38
CA PHE A 98 1.63 -47.48 6.04
C PHE A 98 1.80 -48.65 5.04
N HIS A 99 1.30 -49.81 5.35
CA HIS A 99 1.35 -50.96 4.43
C HIS A 99 0.61 -50.66 3.13
N GLY A 100 1.24 -50.96 1.98
CA GLY A 100 0.77 -50.66 0.63
C GLY A 100 1.40 -49.43 0.00
N LEU A 101 2.02 -48.53 0.77
CA LEU A 101 2.59 -47.28 0.28
C LEU A 101 4.03 -47.42 -0.25
N ASN A 102 4.33 -48.49 -0.97
CA ASN A 102 5.70 -48.73 -1.47
C ASN A 102 6.15 -47.71 -2.53
N SER A 103 5.23 -47.00 -3.16
CA SER A 103 5.51 -45.98 -4.19
C SER A 103 5.55 -44.55 -3.63
N LEU A 104 5.30 -44.35 -2.32
CA LEU A 104 5.21 -43.04 -1.71
C LEU A 104 6.56 -42.32 -1.77
N LEU A 105 6.55 -41.11 -2.31
CA LEU A 105 7.74 -40.24 -2.43
C LEU A 105 7.77 -39.14 -1.36
N VAL A 106 6.61 -38.59 -1.01
CA VAL A 106 6.50 -37.48 -0.08
C VAL A 106 5.48 -37.79 1.01
N LEU A 107 5.89 -37.67 2.26
CA LEU A 107 5.02 -37.77 3.43
C LEU A 107 5.11 -36.47 4.26
N GLU A 108 3.99 -35.71 4.27
CA GLU A 108 3.80 -34.57 5.16
C GLU A 108 3.01 -35.00 6.39
N PHE A 109 3.63 -34.87 7.57
CA PHE A 109 3.06 -35.33 8.81
C PHE A 109 3.31 -34.33 9.93
N ASN A 110 2.83 -33.10 9.74
CA ASN A 110 3.09 -31.99 10.65
C ASN A 110 1.90 -31.75 11.61
N GLY A 111 2.19 -31.24 12.80
CA GLY A 111 1.16 -30.90 13.78
C GLY A 111 0.47 -32.12 14.42
N HIS A 112 1.15 -33.24 14.52
CA HIS A 112 0.68 -34.46 15.17
C HIS A 112 0.93 -34.44 16.69
N ASN A 113 0.38 -35.44 17.40
CA ASN A 113 0.49 -35.58 18.86
C ASN A 113 1.27 -36.84 19.30
N LEU A 114 2.14 -37.38 18.44
CA LEU A 114 2.96 -38.56 18.78
C LEU A 114 3.93 -38.27 19.93
N ASN A 115 4.04 -39.22 20.85
CA ASN A 115 4.98 -39.15 21.99
C ASN A 115 6.36 -39.76 21.66
N TYR A 116 6.55 -40.26 20.44
CA TYR A 116 7.77 -40.93 19.98
C TYR A 116 8.24 -42.10 20.89
N THR A 117 7.30 -42.86 21.44
CA THR A 117 7.56 -44.08 22.16
C THR A 117 7.31 -45.30 21.28
N ASP A 118 7.91 -46.45 21.60
CA ASP A 118 7.70 -47.71 20.83
C ASP A 118 6.20 -48.09 20.72
N ILE A 119 5.38 -47.65 21.68
CA ILE A 119 3.93 -47.89 21.67
C ILE A 119 3.21 -46.97 20.68
N SER A 120 3.64 -45.72 20.63
CA SER A 120 2.97 -44.72 19.78
C SER A 120 3.51 -44.69 18.35
N MET A 121 4.74 -45.17 18.16
CA MET A 121 5.45 -45.21 16.89
C MET A 121 6.38 -46.45 16.87
N PRO A 122 5.83 -47.62 16.47
CA PRO A 122 6.59 -48.86 16.39
C PRO A 122 7.80 -48.77 15.48
N LEU A 123 8.85 -49.57 15.77
CA LEU A 123 10.13 -49.50 15.02
C LEU A 123 9.94 -49.78 13.51
N GLU A 124 9.07 -50.67 13.13
CA GLU A 124 8.86 -51.13 11.77
C GLU A 124 7.85 -50.30 10.98
N VAL A 125 7.27 -49.23 11.59
CA VAL A 125 6.16 -48.48 11.01
C VAL A 125 6.46 -47.88 9.65
N PHE A 126 7.71 -47.44 9.39
CA PHE A 126 8.12 -46.86 8.11
C PHE A 126 8.77 -47.86 7.15
N THR A 127 8.90 -49.13 7.52
CA THR A 127 9.51 -50.16 6.67
C THR A 127 8.87 -50.27 5.30
N PRO A 128 7.52 -50.07 5.10
CA PRO A 128 6.91 -50.10 3.77
C PRO A 128 7.29 -48.94 2.87
N LEU A 129 7.81 -47.82 3.43
CA LEU A 129 8.03 -46.57 2.67
C LEU A 129 9.39 -46.57 1.94
N GLN A 130 9.67 -47.61 1.18
CA GLN A 130 10.96 -47.89 0.53
C GLN A 130 11.35 -46.84 -0.57
N SER A 131 10.39 -46.07 -1.09
CA SER A 131 10.61 -45.07 -2.13
C SER A 131 10.63 -43.65 -1.56
N LEU A 132 10.44 -43.47 -0.25
CA LEU A 132 10.26 -42.16 0.35
C LEU A 132 11.53 -41.30 0.21
N THR A 133 11.37 -40.15 -0.43
CA THR A 133 12.46 -39.16 -0.63
C THR A 133 12.31 -37.96 0.28
N ASN A 134 11.10 -37.59 0.64
CA ASN A 134 10.81 -36.39 1.42
C ASN A 134 9.93 -36.76 2.63
N LEU A 135 10.42 -36.47 3.82
CA LEU A 135 9.66 -36.65 5.08
C LEU A 135 9.59 -35.33 5.84
N SER A 136 8.37 -34.91 6.16
CA SER A 136 8.11 -33.82 7.11
C SER A 136 7.38 -34.39 8.33
N LEU A 137 8.08 -34.47 9.48
CA LEU A 137 7.59 -35.06 10.72
C LEU A 137 7.76 -34.06 11.86
N ARG A 138 6.79 -33.16 12.05
CA ARG A 138 6.81 -32.16 13.09
C ARG A 138 5.68 -32.30 14.07
N SER A 139 6.01 -32.37 15.36
CA SER A 139 5.00 -32.49 16.42
C SER A 139 4.27 -31.18 16.72
N ASP A 140 3.11 -31.29 17.38
CA ASP A 140 2.45 -30.17 18.01
C ASP A 140 3.07 -29.85 19.38
N ILE A 141 4.18 -29.11 19.39
CA ILE A 141 4.95 -28.75 20.60
C ILE A 141 4.08 -28.02 21.65
N SER A 142 2.98 -27.39 21.24
CA SER A 142 2.12 -26.61 22.15
C SER A 142 1.54 -27.42 23.32
N ARG A 143 1.49 -28.75 23.18
CA ARG A 143 0.98 -29.67 24.21
C ARG A 143 2.03 -30.19 25.17
N PHE A 144 3.32 -29.99 24.86
CA PHE A 144 4.43 -30.56 25.63
C PHE A 144 5.55 -29.56 25.91
N PRO A 145 5.28 -28.43 26.55
CA PRO A 145 6.24 -27.31 26.67
C PRO A 145 7.51 -27.64 27.42
N ASN A 146 7.56 -28.75 28.19
CA ASN A 146 8.69 -29.09 29.05
C ASN A 146 9.35 -30.45 28.73
N ARG A 147 9.06 -31.07 27.58
CA ARG A 147 9.68 -32.37 27.22
C ARG A 147 10.86 -32.18 26.29
N GLN A 148 11.98 -32.77 26.61
CA GLN A 148 13.03 -33.12 25.65
C GLN A 148 12.48 -34.20 24.74
N PHE A 149 12.21 -33.88 23.49
CA PHE A 149 11.77 -34.84 22.48
C PHE A 149 12.95 -35.75 22.13
N ILE A 150 12.79 -37.04 22.35
CA ILE A 150 13.68 -38.06 21.78
C ILE A 150 13.09 -38.40 20.43
N ILE A 151 13.73 -37.92 19.35
CA ILE A 151 13.29 -38.19 18.00
C ILE A 151 13.55 -39.67 17.69
N PRO A 152 12.60 -40.38 17.04
CA PRO A 152 12.72 -41.81 16.76
C PRO A 152 13.77 -42.07 15.66
N ASP A 153 15.03 -41.92 15.96
CA ASP A 153 16.15 -41.98 15.04
C ASP A 153 16.23 -43.32 14.28
N ARG A 154 15.95 -44.45 14.96
CA ARG A 154 15.93 -45.75 14.31
C ARG A 154 14.80 -45.91 13.30
N VAL A 155 13.62 -45.41 13.63
CA VAL A 155 12.42 -45.45 12.76
C VAL A 155 12.69 -44.60 11.52
N VAL A 156 13.13 -43.35 11.68
CA VAL A 156 13.43 -42.45 10.54
C VAL A 156 14.68 -42.98 9.78
N GLY A 157 15.69 -43.53 10.49
CA GLY A 157 16.89 -44.07 9.86
C GLY A 157 16.68 -45.32 8.99
N SER A 158 15.48 -45.93 9.03
CA SER A 158 15.13 -47.01 8.08
C SER A 158 14.87 -46.50 6.66
N LEU A 159 14.64 -45.19 6.50
CA LEU A 159 14.30 -44.53 5.20
C LEU A 159 15.56 -44.15 4.42
N THR A 160 16.33 -45.14 3.96
CA THR A 160 17.67 -44.95 3.37
C THR A 160 17.69 -44.11 2.09
N LYS A 161 16.56 -43.98 1.37
CA LYS A 161 16.44 -43.14 0.15
C LYS A 161 16.02 -41.69 0.44
N LEU A 162 15.93 -41.35 1.72
CA LEU A 162 15.46 -40.01 2.11
C LEU A 162 16.48 -38.96 1.67
N THR A 163 16.02 -37.99 0.89
CA THR A 163 16.82 -36.86 0.43
C THR A 163 16.51 -35.57 1.18
N GLN A 164 15.28 -35.42 1.69
CA GLN A 164 14.84 -34.28 2.48
C GLN A 164 14.17 -34.73 3.76
N LEU A 165 14.68 -34.22 4.89
CA LEU A 165 14.14 -34.45 6.21
C LEU A 165 13.77 -33.12 6.88
N ASN A 166 12.49 -32.98 7.23
CA ASN A 166 11.97 -31.85 8.00
C ASN A 166 11.43 -32.38 9.34
N ILE A 167 12.10 -32.04 10.45
CA ILE A 167 11.86 -32.66 11.74
C ILE A 167 11.99 -31.66 12.89
N ASP A 168 11.41 -31.99 14.05
CA ASP A 168 11.60 -31.21 15.27
C ASP A 168 13.09 -31.14 15.67
N MET A 169 13.49 -30.00 16.25
CA MET A 169 14.86 -29.85 16.74
C MET A 169 15.05 -30.62 18.03
N SER A 170 16.16 -31.39 18.10
CA SER A 170 16.65 -32.06 19.29
C SER A 170 17.98 -31.46 19.77
N SER A 171 18.25 -31.56 21.07
CA SER A 171 19.57 -31.17 21.60
C SER A 171 20.70 -32.06 21.08
N ASN A 172 20.42 -33.35 20.83
CA ASN A 172 21.30 -34.31 20.21
C ASN A 172 20.53 -35.25 19.28
N PHE A 173 21.06 -35.48 18.10
CA PHE A 173 20.57 -36.50 17.19
C PHE A 173 21.32 -37.80 17.41
N HIS A 174 20.59 -38.91 17.53
CA HIS A 174 21.14 -40.24 17.81
C HIS A 174 21.63 -40.98 16.56
N SER A 175 22.34 -42.09 16.77
CA SER A 175 23.09 -42.80 15.72
C SER A 175 22.25 -43.38 14.57
N GLY A 176 20.94 -43.58 14.75
CA GLY A 176 20.05 -44.09 13.70
C GLY A 176 20.02 -43.19 12.48
N PHE A 177 20.17 -41.85 12.63
CA PHE A 177 20.21 -40.92 11.52
C PHE A 177 21.43 -41.10 10.60
N SER A 178 22.52 -41.76 11.04
CA SER A 178 23.70 -42.03 10.20
C SER A 178 23.40 -42.90 8.96
N ASN A 179 22.26 -43.64 8.99
CA ASN A 179 21.83 -44.49 7.89
C ASN A 179 21.23 -43.69 6.71
N LEU A 180 20.93 -42.38 6.89
CA LEU A 180 20.34 -41.53 5.87
C LEU A 180 21.43 -41.03 4.87
N THR A 181 22.09 -41.95 4.21
CA THR A 181 23.28 -41.64 3.36
C THR A 181 22.97 -40.76 2.15
N GLU A 182 21.71 -40.77 1.68
CA GLU A 182 21.26 -39.94 0.55
C GLU A 182 20.71 -38.56 0.95
N LEU A 183 20.70 -38.22 2.26
CA LEU A 183 20.12 -36.99 2.75
C LEU A 183 20.90 -35.76 2.26
N LYS A 184 20.22 -34.87 1.60
CA LYS A 184 20.75 -33.60 1.06
C LYS A 184 20.21 -32.39 1.79
N GLU A 185 18.97 -32.46 2.30
CA GLU A 185 18.31 -31.34 2.92
C GLU A 185 17.83 -31.69 4.33
N LEU A 186 18.35 -30.97 5.31
CA LEU A 186 17.97 -31.12 6.71
C LEU A 186 17.29 -29.83 7.20
N ILE A 187 16.01 -29.92 7.52
CA ILE A 187 15.19 -28.82 8.02
C ILE A 187 14.78 -29.14 9.46
N VAL A 188 15.19 -28.31 10.41
CA VAL A 188 14.92 -28.52 11.84
C VAL A 188 14.37 -27.25 12.48
N GLY A 189 13.68 -27.36 13.61
CA GLY A 189 13.25 -26.19 14.38
C GLY A 189 11.85 -26.28 14.97
N GLY A 190 11.28 -25.12 15.30
CA GLY A 190 9.93 -24.99 15.83
C GLY A 190 8.84 -25.00 14.75
N THR A 191 7.58 -25.06 15.16
CA THR A 191 6.41 -25.16 14.27
C THR A 191 5.55 -23.90 14.31
N TRP A 192 4.77 -23.69 13.24
CA TRP A 192 3.72 -22.67 13.16
C TRP A 192 2.34 -23.30 13.33
N LYS A 193 1.52 -22.76 14.24
CA LYS A 193 0.15 -23.20 14.44
C LYS A 193 -0.78 -22.06 14.87
N HIS A 194 -1.97 -22.00 14.27
CA HIS A 194 -3.04 -21.04 14.62
C HIS A 194 -2.56 -19.57 14.71
N GLY A 195 -1.72 -19.15 13.76
CA GLY A 195 -1.21 -17.77 13.76
C GLY A 195 -0.10 -17.50 14.79
N LYS A 196 0.44 -18.53 15.44
CA LYS A 196 1.53 -18.42 16.42
C LYS A 196 2.69 -19.35 16.09
N TRP A 197 3.90 -18.87 16.34
CA TRP A 197 5.11 -19.67 16.28
C TRP A 197 5.35 -20.35 17.63
N PHE A 198 5.58 -21.67 17.61
CA PHE A 198 6.07 -22.42 18.74
C PHE A 198 7.57 -22.63 18.54
N GLN A 199 8.37 -22.01 19.42
CA GLN A 199 9.81 -22.04 19.31
C GLN A 199 10.39 -23.26 20.01
N CYS A 200 11.37 -23.92 19.39
CA CYS A 200 12.18 -24.91 20.07
C CYS A 200 13.14 -24.23 21.06
N GLU A 201 13.41 -24.82 22.21
CA GLU A 201 14.40 -24.32 23.17
C GLU A 201 15.65 -25.20 23.18
N LEU A 202 16.81 -24.56 22.93
CA LEU A 202 18.14 -25.19 23.01
C LEU A 202 18.95 -24.51 24.08
N SER A 203 19.44 -25.27 25.06
CA SER A 203 20.33 -24.74 26.07
C SER A 203 21.70 -24.41 25.50
N LEU A 204 22.23 -25.28 24.66
CA LEU A 204 23.54 -25.15 24.02
C LEU A 204 23.48 -25.80 22.62
N LEU A 205 24.01 -25.10 21.61
CA LEU A 205 24.16 -25.61 20.25
C LEU A 205 25.69 -25.81 19.99
N THR A 206 26.09 -27.03 19.77
CA THR A 206 27.51 -27.43 19.62
C THR A 206 27.73 -28.27 18.36
N ASN A 207 28.98 -28.58 18.04
CA ASN A 207 29.29 -29.51 16.97
C ASN A 207 28.75 -30.91 17.22
N THR A 208 28.62 -31.30 18.51
CA THR A 208 28.09 -32.64 18.89
C THR A 208 26.60 -32.78 18.59
N THR A 209 25.85 -31.65 18.55
CA THR A 209 24.42 -31.64 18.25
C THR A 209 24.10 -32.30 16.89
N PHE A 210 24.95 -32.05 15.91
CA PHE A 210 24.76 -32.55 14.53
C PHE A 210 25.83 -33.59 14.13
N LYS A 211 26.67 -34.07 15.06
CA LYS A 211 27.80 -34.97 14.79
C LYS A 211 27.42 -36.20 13.96
N VAL A 212 26.21 -36.73 14.13
CA VAL A 212 25.72 -37.90 13.40
C VAL A 212 25.66 -37.70 11.89
N PHE A 213 25.52 -36.43 11.41
CA PHE A 213 25.43 -36.08 10.01
C PHE A 213 26.83 -35.83 9.37
N SER A 214 27.95 -35.96 10.11
CA SER A 214 29.29 -35.58 9.60
C SER A 214 29.71 -36.37 8.37
N ASN A 215 29.24 -37.60 8.21
CA ASN A 215 29.57 -38.49 7.09
C ASN A 215 28.52 -38.42 5.97
N ILE A 216 27.50 -37.53 6.10
CA ILE A 216 26.40 -37.40 5.15
C ILE A 216 26.61 -36.10 4.32
N LEU A 217 26.37 -36.17 3.03
CA LEU A 217 26.59 -35.04 2.12
C LEU A 217 25.40 -34.04 2.17
N VAL A 218 25.08 -33.54 3.36
CA VAL A 218 24.02 -32.53 3.52
C VAL A 218 24.43 -31.26 2.79
N GLN A 219 23.58 -30.79 1.89
CA GLN A 219 23.78 -29.59 1.07
C GLN A 219 22.96 -28.39 1.58
N LEU A 220 21.82 -28.64 2.23
CA LEU A 220 20.97 -27.61 2.82
C LEU A 220 20.72 -27.91 4.29
N LEU A 221 21.05 -26.94 5.14
CA LEU A 221 20.67 -26.93 6.54
C LEU A 221 19.77 -25.74 6.82
N GLN A 222 18.57 -26.01 7.32
CA GLN A 222 17.63 -24.96 7.73
C GLN A 222 17.26 -25.13 9.20
N LEU A 223 17.48 -24.09 10.00
CA LEU A 223 17.07 -24.00 11.40
C LEU A 223 16.08 -22.86 11.58
N ASN A 224 14.86 -23.17 11.99
CA ASN A 224 13.79 -22.20 12.10
C ASN A 224 13.20 -22.12 13.51
N ASN A 225 12.83 -20.92 13.94
CA ASN A 225 11.97 -20.69 15.11
C ASN A 225 12.49 -21.35 16.39
N CYS A 226 13.75 -21.09 16.74
CA CYS A 226 14.36 -21.66 17.95
C CYS A 226 14.86 -20.58 18.91
N ILE A 227 14.77 -20.85 20.21
CA ILE A 227 15.42 -20.10 21.26
C ILE A 227 16.74 -20.82 21.60
N VAL A 228 17.87 -20.17 21.33
CA VAL A 228 19.20 -20.69 21.60
C VAL A 228 19.80 -19.91 22.77
N LYS A 229 20.08 -20.59 23.91
CA LYS A 229 20.65 -19.91 25.09
C LYS A 229 22.14 -19.64 24.90
N SER A 230 22.86 -20.59 24.34
CA SER A 230 24.29 -20.49 24.04
C SER A 230 24.65 -21.23 22.76
N LEU A 231 25.73 -20.80 22.10
CA LEU A 231 26.17 -21.29 20.80
C LEU A 231 27.71 -21.41 20.81
N GLU A 232 28.23 -22.52 20.32
CA GLU A 232 29.65 -22.69 19.99
C GLU A 232 29.93 -22.35 18.53
N GLU A 233 31.15 -21.87 18.25
CA GLU A 233 31.54 -21.44 16.91
C GLU A 233 31.63 -22.62 15.92
N ASP A 234 31.92 -23.83 16.43
CA ASP A 234 32.10 -25.04 15.63
C ASP A 234 30.83 -25.84 15.34
N PHE A 235 29.64 -25.33 15.70
CA PHE A 235 28.41 -26.11 15.54
C PHE A 235 28.08 -26.50 14.09
N LEU A 236 28.63 -25.81 13.11
CA LEU A 236 28.48 -26.09 11.67
C LEU A 236 29.55 -27.05 11.12
N GLN A 237 30.55 -27.41 11.94
CA GLN A 237 31.64 -28.30 11.53
C GLN A 237 31.17 -29.67 10.96
N PRO A 238 30.05 -30.27 11.45
CA PRO A 238 29.51 -31.50 10.86
C PRO A 238 29.06 -31.39 9.40
N PHE A 239 28.97 -30.19 8.82
CA PHE A 239 28.41 -29.93 7.47
C PHE A 239 29.45 -29.33 6.50
N PRO A 240 30.54 -30.02 6.20
CA PRO A 240 31.63 -29.46 5.39
C PRO A 240 31.23 -29.22 3.91
N ASN A 241 30.18 -29.90 3.42
CA ASN A 241 29.72 -29.84 2.03
C ASN A 241 28.44 -28.97 1.86
N LEU A 242 28.08 -28.19 2.87
CA LEU A 242 26.90 -27.36 2.83
C LEU A 242 27.00 -26.34 1.67
N LYS A 243 25.87 -26.15 0.97
CA LYS A 243 25.69 -25.14 -0.08
C LYS A 243 24.71 -24.05 0.34
N THR A 244 23.74 -24.43 1.17
CA THR A 244 22.66 -23.52 1.60
C THR A 244 22.50 -23.61 3.12
N LEU A 245 22.68 -22.49 3.81
CA LEU A 245 22.44 -22.34 5.24
C LEU A 245 21.33 -21.32 5.48
N LEU A 246 20.23 -21.76 6.10
CA LEU A 246 19.08 -20.92 6.41
C LEU A 246 18.81 -20.92 7.93
N LEU A 247 19.08 -19.82 8.59
CA LEU A 247 18.86 -19.61 10.03
C LEU A 247 17.81 -18.52 10.25
N ASN A 248 16.54 -18.92 10.39
CA ASN A 248 15.43 -17.99 10.37
C ASN A 248 14.71 -17.91 11.72
N ASN A 249 14.43 -16.69 12.19
CA ASN A 249 13.66 -16.44 13.41
C ASN A 249 14.27 -17.15 14.65
N ILE A 250 15.55 -16.90 14.87
CA ILE A 250 16.30 -17.45 16.02
C ILE A 250 16.33 -16.42 17.14
N THR A 251 15.88 -16.79 18.34
CA THR A 251 15.99 -15.94 19.53
C THR A 251 17.23 -16.34 20.34
N MET A 252 18.20 -15.45 20.45
CA MET A 252 19.42 -15.70 21.23
C MET A 252 19.34 -15.03 22.60
N LYS A 253 19.37 -15.82 23.70
CA LYS A 253 19.23 -15.27 25.06
C LYS A 253 20.45 -14.50 25.55
N ASN A 254 21.66 -14.85 25.12
CA ASN A 254 22.92 -14.28 25.61
C ASN A 254 23.63 -13.35 24.60
N GLY A 255 22.91 -12.75 23.67
CA GLY A 255 23.39 -11.61 22.87
C GLY A 255 24.51 -11.88 21.84
N ASN A 256 24.82 -13.13 21.50
CA ASN A 256 26.00 -13.47 20.69
C ASN A 256 25.74 -13.61 19.18
N PHE A 257 25.19 -12.57 18.53
CA PHE A 257 25.13 -12.52 17.06
C PHE A 257 26.53 -12.68 16.42
N SER A 258 27.57 -12.09 17.04
CA SER A 258 28.95 -12.20 16.54
C SER A 258 29.43 -13.66 16.49
N ARG A 259 29.15 -14.49 17.50
CA ARG A 259 29.50 -15.92 17.49
C ARG A 259 28.78 -16.69 16.38
N LEU A 260 27.54 -16.30 16.04
CA LEU A 260 26.83 -16.91 14.93
C LEU A 260 27.50 -16.60 13.59
N ILE A 261 27.99 -15.37 13.42
CA ILE A 261 28.77 -14.99 12.24
C ILE A 261 30.12 -15.70 12.24
N GLN A 262 30.80 -15.80 13.41
CA GLN A 262 32.08 -16.52 13.54
C GLN A 262 31.93 -18.00 13.18
N ALA A 263 30.80 -18.64 13.46
CA ALA A 263 30.56 -20.03 13.10
C ALA A 263 30.59 -20.29 11.57
N LEU A 264 30.52 -19.26 10.75
CA LEU A 264 30.68 -19.38 9.29
C LEU A 264 32.13 -19.65 8.85
N HIS A 265 33.12 -19.62 9.77
CA HIS A 265 34.56 -19.91 9.48
C HIS A 265 34.74 -21.27 8.80
N VAL A 266 33.85 -22.23 9.08
CA VAL A 266 33.84 -23.56 8.44
C VAL A 266 33.73 -23.49 6.93
N PHE A 267 33.15 -22.39 6.40
CA PHE A 267 32.94 -22.17 4.98
C PHE A 267 33.98 -21.24 4.33
N GLU A 268 35.01 -20.83 5.04
CA GLU A 268 36.11 -20.06 4.46
C GLU A 268 36.68 -20.76 3.20
N TYR A 269 36.86 -20.00 2.14
CA TYR A 269 37.35 -20.46 0.83
C TYR A 269 36.49 -21.55 0.15
N LYS A 270 35.22 -21.70 0.59
CA LYS A 270 34.22 -22.60 -0.03
C LYS A 270 33.20 -21.82 -0.84
N ASN A 271 32.54 -22.54 -1.75
CA ASN A 271 31.45 -22.00 -2.56
C ASN A 271 30.10 -22.33 -1.92
N MET A 272 29.38 -21.28 -1.52
CA MET A 272 28.03 -21.36 -0.97
C MET A 272 27.04 -20.76 -1.99
N THR A 273 25.90 -21.42 -2.15
CA THR A 273 24.80 -20.87 -2.94
C THR A 273 24.04 -19.80 -2.16
N GLU A 274 23.76 -20.08 -0.88
CA GLU A 274 22.97 -19.16 -0.07
C GLU A 274 23.34 -19.26 1.43
N ILE A 275 23.53 -18.12 2.04
CA ILE A 275 23.60 -17.96 3.49
C ILE A 275 22.51 -16.97 3.87
N SER A 276 21.47 -17.45 4.57
CA SER A 276 20.41 -16.62 5.12
C SER A 276 20.42 -16.72 6.64
N ILE A 277 20.69 -15.61 7.30
CA ILE A 277 20.61 -15.45 8.75
C ILE A 277 19.63 -14.31 8.97
N ASN A 278 18.35 -14.65 9.06
CA ASN A 278 17.26 -13.67 9.04
C ASN A 278 16.51 -13.66 10.36
N ARG A 279 16.20 -12.47 10.87
CA ARG A 279 15.41 -12.29 12.09
C ARG A 279 16.01 -12.99 13.32
N VAL A 280 17.29 -12.77 13.58
CA VAL A 280 17.93 -13.21 14.81
C VAL A 280 17.71 -12.14 15.88
N VAL A 281 16.81 -12.42 16.83
CA VAL A 281 16.41 -11.48 17.88
C VAL A 281 17.18 -11.78 19.17
N THR A 282 17.67 -10.74 19.86
CA THR A 282 18.20 -10.89 21.22
C THR A 282 17.11 -10.55 22.24
N SER A 283 17.16 -11.15 23.45
CA SER A 283 16.22 -10.80 24.51
C SER A 283 16.29 -9.31 24.84
N LEU A 284 15.15 -8.67 25.06
CA LEU A 284 14.94 -7.23 25.27
C LEU A 284 15.76 -6.55 26.38
N GLN A 285 16.55 -7.29 27.14
CA GLN A 285 17.33 -6.74 28.27
C GLN A 285 18.61 -5.98 27.87
N TYR A 286 18.98 -5.95 26.56
CA TYR A 286 20.24 -5.33 26.12
C TYR A 286 20.02 -4.30 25.00
N LEU A 287 19.31 -3.23 25.29
CA LEU A 287 19.05 -2.11 24.38
C LEU A 287 20.29 -1.25 24.01
N GLY A 288 21.49 -1.71 24.28
CA GLY A 288 22.72 -0.92 24.06
C GLY A 288 23.86 -1.62 23.32
N TYR A 289 23.69 -2.85 22.87
CA TYR A 289 24.80 -3.56 22.18
C TYR A 289 24.90 -3.17 20.70
N ASN A 290 26.13 -2.78 20.33
CA ASN A 290 26.54 -2.63 18.95
C ASN A 290 26.64 -4.02 18.29
N ARG A 291 25.74 -4.32 17.36
CA ARG A 291 25.84 -5.51 16.51
C ARG A 291 26.67 -5.19 15.29
N ARG A 292 27.95 -5.54 15.38
CA ARG A 292 28.88 -5.39 14.28
C ARG A 292 28.81 -6.62 13.38
N LEU A 293 28.65 -6.40 12.08
CA LEU A 293 28.80 -7.44 11.08
C LEU A 293 30.27 -7.54 10.72
N ASP A 294 30.88 -8.70 10.98
CA ASP A 294 32.25 -8.99 10.60
C ASP A 294 32.31 -9.39 9.12
N LEU A 295 32.62 -8.43 8.27
CA LEU A 295 32.83 -8.67 6.84
C LEU A 295 34.17 -9.32 6.53
N GLN A 296 35.14 -9.33 7.47
CA GLN A 296 36.45 -9.94 7.24
C GLN A 296 36.31 -11.45 7.02
N LEU A 297 35.52 -12.10 7.83
CA LEU A 297 35.24 -13.53 7.66
C LEU A 297 34.43 -13.78 6.38
N LEU A 298 33.34 -13.04 6.20
CA LEU A 298 32.46 -13.17 5.04
C LEU A 298 33.21 -12.93 3.73
N SER A 299 34.19 -12.02 3.70
CA SER A 299 35.00 -11.74 2.50
C SER A 299 35.75 -12.95 1.97
N ARG A 300 36.03 -13.95 2.84
CA ARG A 300 36.73 -15.19 2.48
C ARG A 300 35.81 -16.32 2.00
N ILE A 301 34.49 -16.09 2.01
CA ILE A 301 33.46 -17.06 1.58
C ILE A 301 32.93 -16.64 0.21
N CYS A 302 32.93 -17.56 -0.76
CA CYS A 302 32.30 -17.34 -2.05
C CYS A 302 30.79 -17.67 -1.91
N VAL A 303 29.95 -16.67 -1.67
CA VAL A 303 28.51 -16.84 -1.52
C VAL A 303 27.75 -16.08 -2.62
N GLU A 304 26.79 -16.75 -3.26
CA GLU A 304 25.98 -16.11 -4.31
C GLU A 304 24.84 -15.27 -3.74
N LYS A 305 24.21 -15.74 -2.68
CA LYS A 305 23.10 -15.05 -2.01
C LYS A 305 23.37 -14.92 -0.52
N LEU A 306 23.40 -13.70 -0.01
CA LEU A 306 23.56 -13.38 1.39
C LEU A 306 22.34 -12.62 1.89
N ASP A 307 21.56 -13.24 2.78
CA ASP A 307 20.43 -12.61 3.45
C ASP A 307 20.73 -12.44 4.95
N LEU A 308 20.88 -11.21 5.38
CA LEU A 308 21.08 -10.80 6.77
C LEU A 308 19.99 -9.81 7.22
N GLY A 309 18.82 -9.87 6.62
CA GLY A 309 17.68 -9.00 6.95
C GLY A 309 17.15 -9.21 8.37
N GLN A 310 16.54 -8.18 8.95
CA GLN A 310 15.85 -8.22 10.26
C GLN A 310 16.73 -8.65 11.44
N ASN A 311 18.02 -8.27 11.46
CA ASN A 311 18.97 -8.71 12.49
C ASN A 311 19.37 -7.62 13.47
N GLU A 312 18.82 -6.41 13.37
CA GLU A 312 19.24 -5.26 14.20
C GLU A 312 20.75 -4.92 14.07
N ILE A 313 21.40 -5.25 12.96
CA ILE A 313 22.79 -4.89 12.68
C ILE A 313 22.88 -3.36 12.59
N ASN A 314 23.82 -2.78 13.35
CA ASN A 314 24.01 -1.32 13.36
C ASN A 314 25.37 -0.86 12.85
N ILE A 315 26.35 -1.75 12.78
CA ILE A 315 27.70 -1.45 12.28
C ILE A 315 28.06 -2.47 11.20
N VAL A 316 28.45 -1.95 10.03
CA VAL A 316 28.97 -2.74 8.91
C VAL A 316 30.23 -2.07 8.40
N ASP A 317 31.36 -2.75 8.52
CA ASP A 317 32.65 -2.21 8.07
C ASP A 317 32.91 -2.61 6.61
N PHE A 318 32.35 -1.86 5.69
CA PHE A 318 32.57 -2.11 4.27
C PHE A 318 34.03 -1.94 3.83
N ASP A 319 34.84 -1.15 4.55
CA ASP A 319 36.26 -0.89 4.22
C ASP A 319 37.11 -2.17 4.17
N VAL A 320 36.70 -3.20 4.91
CA VAL A 320 37.37 -4.50 4.90
C VAL A 320 37.36 -5.16 3.50
N LEU A 321 36.35 -4.90 2.69
CA LEU A 321 36.29 -5.43 1.32
C LEU A 321 37.40 -4.91 0.41
N PHE A 322 38.03 -3.77 0.78
CA PHE A 322 39.17 -3.18 0.04
C PHE A 322 40.52 -3.62 0.57
N THR A 323 40.57 -4.09 1.84
CA THR A 323 41.86 -4.44 2.49
C THR A 323 42.33 -5.87 2.18
N VAL A 324 41.40 -6.74 1.77
CA VAL A 324 41.71 -8.13 1.39
C VAL A 324 41.94 -8.20 -0.12
N PRO A 325 43.17 -8.54 -0.56
CA PRO A 325 43.44 -8.70 -2.00
C PRO A 325 42.60 -9.84 -2.58
N TYR A 326 41.76 -9.53 -3.59
CA TYR A 326 40.95 -10.48 -4.33
C TYR A 326 40.02 -11.34 -3.45
N PRO A 327 39.15 -10.75 -2.62
CA PRO A 327 38.28 -11.54 -1.76
C PRO A 327 37.30 -12.37 -2.62
N PRO A 328 37.15 -13.69 -2.34
CA PRO A 328 36.22 -14.54 -3.09
C PRO A 328 34.79 -13.99 -3.13
N PHE A 329 34.37 -13.39 -2.03
CA PHE A 329 33.03 -12.78 -1.89
C PHE A 329 32.68 -11.79 -3.00
N THR A 330 33.60 -10.89 -3.36
CA THR A 330 33.34 -9.85 -4.37
C THR A 330 33.11 -10.41 -5.78
N LYS A 331 33.64 -11.60 -6.05
CA LYS A 331 33.47 -12.29 -7.35
C LYS A 331 32.26 -13.20 -7.41
N CYS A 332 31.62 -13.51 -6.26
CA CYS A 332 30.57 -14.50 -6.18
C CYS A 332 29.20 -13.88 -5.89
N ILE A 333 29.17 -12.83 -5.05
CA ILE A 333 27.94 -12.27 -4.54
C ILE A 333 27.09 -11.70 -5.66
N ARG A 334 25.86 -12.22 -5.81
CA ARG A 334 24.85 -11.75 -6.75
C ARG A 334 23.71 -11.04 -6.07
N ARG A 335 23.30 -11.53 -4.88
CA ARG A 335 22.18 -10.96 -4.14
C ARG A 335 22.57 -10.73 -2.69
N MET A 336 22.33 -9.52 -2.20
CA MET A 336 22.59 -9.15 -0.83
C MET A 336 21.36 -8.46 -0.24
N ASN A 337 20.82 -9.03 0.85
CA ASN A 337 19.74 -8.44 1.63
C ASN A 337 20.26 -8.05 3.02
N LEU A 338 20.22 -6.76 3.34
CA LEU A 338 20.51 -6.17 4.63
C LEU A 338 19.29 -5.38 5.16
N SER A 339 18.09 -5.62 4.62
CA SER A 339 16.88 -4.87 4.96
C SER A 339 16.47 -5.04 6.43
N ALA A 340 15.67 -4.10 6.92
CA ALA A 340 15.10 -4.11 8.27
C ALA A 340 16.16 -4.32 9.39
N ASN A 341 17.31 -3.71 9.21
CA ASN A 341 18.38 -3.62 10.22
C ASN A 341 18.36 -2.23 10.90
N ARG A 342 19.44 -1.87 11.55
CA ARG A 342 19.66 -0.56 12.19
C ARG A 342 20.95 0.08 11.71
N ILE A 343 21.31 -0.12 10.46
CA ILE A 343 22.54 0.40 9.89
C ILE A 343 22.40 1.91 9.82
N THR A 344 22.88 2.60 10.89
CA THR A 344 22.79 4.05 11.04
C THR A 344 24.13 4.69 10.87
N GLY A 345 24.19 5.70 10.03
CA GLY A 345 25.17 6.76 10.06
C GLY A 345 26.63 6.34 9.89
N ARG A 346 26.99 5.84 8.78
CA ARG A 346 28.24 5.97 8.03
C ARG A 346 28.21 5.17 6.73
N ILE A 347 27.04 4.77 6.24
CA ILE A 347 26.89 4.69 4.80
C ILE A 347 26.82 6.14 4.33
N SER A 348 27.93 6.89 4.51
CA SER A 348 27.98 8.19 3.86
C SER A 348 27.81 7.88 2.38
N LEU A 349 26.90 8.57 1.72
CA LEU A 349 26.70 8.53 0.27
C LEU A 349 28.04 8.64 -0.50
N HIS A 350 29.14 8.93 0.18
CA HIS A 350 30.48 9.10 -0.36
C HIS A 350 31.30 7.81 -0.38
N PHE A 351 31.12 6.87 0.56
CA PHE A 351 31.92 5.65 0.63
C PHE A 351 31.16 4.40 0.15
N ALA A 352 29.87 4.32 0.42
CA ALA A 352 29.04 3.21 -0.06
C ALA A 352 29.08 3.01 -1.60
N PRO A 353 29.05 4.06 -2.43
CA PRO A 353 29.12 3.90 -3.87
C PRO A 353 30.37 3.19 -4.35
N PHE A 354 31.54 3.55 -3.83
CA PHE A 354 32.81 2.90 -4.23
C PHE A 354 32.86 1.44 -3.77
N THR A 355 32.36 1.15 -2.58
CA THR A 355 32.30 -0.21 -2.06
C THR A 355 31.45 -1.11 -2.93
N PHE A 356 30.26 -0.67 -3.29
CA PHE A 356 29.35 -1.48 -4.12
C PHE A 356 29.83 -1.61 -5.57
N ALA A 357 30.58 -0.64 -6.11
CA ALA A 357 31.20 -0.75 -7.44
C ALA A 357 32.18 -1.93 -7.54
N THR A 358 32.84 -2.31 -6.45
CA THR A 358 33.77 -3.46 -6.44
C THR A 358 33.05 -4.81 -6.52
N LEU A 359 31.78 -4.86 -6.18
CA LEU A 359 30.93 -6.05 -6.22
C LEU A 359 30.38 -6.28 -7.63
N SER A 360 31.28 -6.46 -8.60
CA SER A 360 30.92 -6.45 -10.03
C SER A 360 29.89 -7.49 -10.46
N MET A 361 29.74 -8.59 -9.70
CA MET A 361 28.75 -9.65 -9.97
C MET A 361 27.37 -9.40 -9.34
N MET A 362 27.23 -8.34 -8.53
CA MET A 362 25.99 -8.07 -7.82
C MET A 362 24.86 -7.70 -8.76
N GLU A 363 23.74 -8.40 -8.63
CA GLU A 363 22.51 -8.21 -9.41
C GLU A 363 21.40 -7.57 -8.58
N ASP A 364 21.33 -7.85 -7.26
CA ASP A 364 20.24 -7.44 -6.38
C ASP A 364 20.79 -7.00 -5.01
N LEU A 365 20.48 -5.77 -4.62
CA LEU A 365 20.88 -5.19 -3.34
C LEU A 365 19.67 -4.60 -2.64
N ASP A 366 19.36 -5.10 -1.43
CA ASP A 366 18.30 -4.60 -0.57
C ASP A 366 18.88 -4.05 0.74
N LEU A 367 18.74 -2.75 0.93
CA LEU A 367 19.12 -2.00 2.13
C LEU A 367 17.91 -1.33 2.79
N SER A 368 16.68 -1.75 2.45
CA SER A 368 15.45 -1.08 2.86
C SER A 368 15.16 -1.19 4.37
N ASP A 369 14.24 -0.34 4.83
CA ASP A 369 13.64 -0.41 6.17
C ASP A 369 14.63 -0.36 7.34
N GLN A 370 15.66 0.46 7.24
CA GLN A 370 16.61 0.62 8.33
C GLN A 370 15.93 1.33 9.52
N MET A 371 15.70 0.61 10.62
CA MET A 371 15.02 1.13 11.81
C MET A 371 15.92 2.12 12.56
N VAL A 372 15.58 3.40 12.52
CA VAL A 372 16.16 4.40 13.41
C VAL A 372 15.31 4.51 14.65
N PHE A 373 15.80 3.96 15.78
CA PHE A 373 15.22 4.34 17.05
C PHE A 373 15.58 5.80 17.36
N SER A 374 14.60 6.68 17.32
CA SER A 374 14.70 8.06 17.77
C SER A 374 14.87 8.13 19.31
N PHE A 375 15.85 7.43 19.86
CA PHE A 375 16.31 7.62 21.23
C PHE A 375 17.47 8.61 21.23
N ASN A 376 17.13 9.86 21.37
CA ASN A 376 17.92 11.04 21.67
C ASN A 376 17.99 12.08 20.55
N LYS A 377 17.10 13.04 20.65
CA LYS A 377 17.21 14.36 20.03
C LYS A 377 18.58 15.03 20.27
N TYR A 378 19.37 14.53 21.20
CA TYR A 378 20.68 15.06 21.58
C TYR A 378 21.84 14.42 20.78
N ILE A 379 21.72 13.20 20.27
CA ILE A 379 22.76 12.58 19.43
C ILE A 379 22.70 13.14 18.01
N ILE A 380 21.52 13.46 17.49
CA ILE A 380 21.36 14.11 16.18
C ILE A 380 21.98 15.53 16.18
N ARG A 381 22.04 16.22 17.34
CA ARG A 381 22.73 17.52 17.47
C ARG A 381 24.25 17.41 17.51
N ALA A 382 24.81 16.25 17.84
CA ALA A 382 26.26 16.01 17.85
C ALA A 382 26.80 15.61 16.45
N LEU A 383 25.94 15.15 15.55
CA LEU A 383 26.22 15.06 14.13
C LEU A 383 26.02 16.46 13.53
N ARG A 384 26.98 17.35 13.75
CA ARG A 384 27.04 18.62 12.99
C ARG A 384 26.93 18.26 11.51
N PRO A 385 26.14 19.00 10.71
CA PRO A 385 26.24 18.90 9.26
C PRO A 385 27.73 19.04 8.95
N VAL A 386 28.25 18.14 8.15
CA VAL A 386 29.61 18.28 7.60
C VAL A 386 29.54 19.50 6.69
N GLU A 387 29.72 20.64 7.31
CA GLU A 387 29.90 21.91 6.60
C GLU A 387 31.22 21.80 5.85
N TYR A 388 31.16 22.05 4.54
CA TYR A 388 32.28 22.27 3.63
C TYR A 388 33.06 21.02 3.15
N PHE A 389 32.39 20.07 2.47
CA PHE A 389 33.02 19.44 1.31
C PHE A 389 32.46 20.12 0.04
N ASN A 390 33.35 20.68 -0.77
CA ASN A 390 32.98 21.03 -2.15
C ASN A 390 32.76 19.74 -2.92
N PHE A 391 31.50 19.27 -2.94
CA PHE A 391 31.11 18.12 -3.76
C PHE A 391 31.25 18.50 -5.23
N PRO A 392 31.75 17.57 -6.07
CA PRO A 392 31.63 17.77 -7.51
C PRO A 392 30.14 17.92 -7.88
N ASP A 393 29.84 18.76 -8.83
CA ASP A 393 28.51 18.89 -9.41
C ASP A 393 28.59 18.42 -10.88
N PRO A 394 28.03 17.24 -11.23
CA PRO A 394 27.22 16.30 -10.41
C PRO A 394 28.02 15.44 -9.41
N ILE A 395 27.34 14.98 -8.32
CA ILE A 395 27.90 13.94 -7.44
C ILE A 395 27.83 12.58 -8.15
N PRO A 396 28.96 11.87 -8.35
CA PRO A 396 28.95 10.53 -8.93
C PRO A 396 28.53 9.48 -7.89
N ILE A 397 27.50 8.70 -8.20
CA ILE A 397 27.10 7.50 -7.46
C ILE A 397 27.50 6.28 -8.27
N PHE A 398 28.55 5.58 -7.82
CA PHE A 398 29.05 4.38 -8.49
C PHE A 398 28.18 3.17 -8.17
N ILE A 399 27.65 2.52 -9.18
CA ILE A 399 26.80 1.33 -9.07
C ILE A 399 27.59 0.10 -9.59
N ALA A 400 27.34 -1.06 -8.95
CA ALA A 400 27.89 -2.31 -9.47
C ALA A 400 27.40 -2.56 -10.91
N SER A 401 28.32 -2.86 -11.81
CA SER A 401 28.03 -2.89 -13.25
C SER A 401 26.93 -3.86 -13.67
N ASN A 402 26.70 -4.94 -12.90
CA ASN A 402 25.63 -5.92 -13.14
C ASN A 402 24.38 -5.71 -12.29
N LEU A 403 24.32 -4.65 -11.48
CA LEU A 403 23.20 -4.41 -10.58
C LEU A 403 21.93 -4.11 -11.40
N ARG A 404 20.91 -4.95 -11.18
CA ARG A 404 19.58 -4.80 -11.79
C ARG A 404 18.56 -4.23 -10.82
N ARG A 405 18.70 -4.53 -9.54
CA ARG A 405 17.74 -4.14 -8.51
C ARG A 405 18.44 -3.47 -7.34
N LEU A 406 18.02 -2.24 -7.04
CA LEU A 406 18.44 -1.49 -5.86
C LEU A 406 17.21 -1.07 -5.04
N ASN A 407 17.13 -1.57 -3.83
CA ASN A 407 16.10 -1.21 -2.88
C ASN A 407 16.72 -0.50 -1.67
N VAL A 408 16.42 0.77 -1.50
CA VAL A 408 16.87 1.61 -0.39
C VAL A 408 15.69 2.28 0.32
N ALA A 409 14.50 1.71 0.18
CA ALA A 409 13.27 2.24 0.80
C ALA A 409 13.41 2.39 2.31
N GLY A 410 12.83 3.44 2.87
CA GLY A 410 12.83 3.66 4.32
C GLY A 410 14.21 3.94 4.91
N LEU A 411 15.20 4.36 4.12
CA LEU A 411 16.46 4.89 4.66
C LEU A 411 16.18 6.21 5.37
N PRO A 412 16.56 6.35 6.65
CA PRO A 412 16.18 7.52 7.41
C PRO A 412 16.97 8.76 6.97
N HIS A 413 16.26 9.79 6.59
CA HIS A 413 16.59 11.24 6.57
C HIS A 413 17.94 11.72 5.99
N GLU A 414 18.81 10.86 5.47
CA GLU A 414 20.11 11.32 4.98
C GLU A 414 20.08 11.89 3.56
N ILE A 415 19.06 11.54 2.77
CA ILE A 415 18.95 11.99 1.37
C ILE A 415 18.18 13.31 1.25
N GLY A 416 17.29 13.63 2.16
CA GLY A 416 16.40 14.79 2.32
C GLY A 416 16.35 15.79 1.16
N GLU A 417 17.38 16.59 0.97
CA GLU A 417 17.49 17.60 -0.09
C GLU A 417 18.65 17.30 -1.02
N LEU A 418 18.39 17.21 -2.32
CA LEU A 418 19.44 17.17 -3.33
C LEU A 418 19.95 18.60 -3.61
N LYS A 419 21.11 18.95 -3.03
CA LYS A 419 21.72 20.28 -3.18
C LYS A 419 22.46 20.47 -4.51
N VAL A 420 22.93 19.39 -5.12
CA VAL A 420 23.65 19.32 -6.37
C VAL A 420 23.07 18.25 -7.27
N ASP A 421 23.42 18.25 -8.54
CA ASP A 421 23.01 17.21 -9.49
C ASP A 421 23.64 15.85 -9.10
N VAL A 422 23.04 14.76 -9.49
CA VAL A 422 23.48 13.40 -9.16
C VAL A 422 23.65 12.58 -10.44
N GLU A 423 24.77 11.88 -10.57
CA GLU A 423 25.03 11.01 -11.72
C GLU A 423 25.30 9.57 -11.28
N PHE A 424 24.48 8.65 -11.75
CA PHE A 424 24.68 7.22 -11.53
C PHE A 424 25.66 6.65 -12.54
N ILE A 425 26.86 6.28 -12.06
CA ILE A 425 27.94 5.74 -12.89
C ILE A 425 27.82 4.22 -12.96
N SER A 426 27.95 3.64 -14.15
CA SER A 426 27.84 2.20 -14.42
C SER A 426 26.47 1.58 -14.17
N ALA A 427 25.40 2.38 -14.09
CA ALA A 427 24.05 1.89 -13.84
C ALA A 427 23.31 1.38 -15.10
N ASN A 428 24.04 0.96 -16.13
CA ASN A 428 23.47 0.55 -17.42
C ASN A 428 22.52 -0.68 -17.33
N ASN A 429 22.69 -1.52 -16.32
CA ASN A 429 21.86 -2.69 -16.08
C ASN A 429 20.77 -2.49 -15.02
N LEU A 430 20.68 -1.29 -14.41
CA LEU A 430 19.74 -1.03 -13.35
C LEU A 430 18.31 -0.90 -13.92
N GLU A 431 17.46 -1.87 -13.59
CA GLU A 431 16.08 -1.99 -14.05
C GLU A 431 15.08 -1.54 -12.97
N TYR A 432 15.42 -1.70 -11.68
CA TYR A 432 14.56 -1.42 -10.54
C TYR A 432 15.28 -0.55 -9.50
N LEU A 433 14.67 0.58 -9.15
CA LEU A 433 15.12 1.48 -8.09
C LEU A 433 13.94 1.81 -7.17
N ASN A 434 14.10 1.53 -5.88
CA ASN A 434 13.13 1.88 -4.85
C ASN A 434 13.75 2.87 -3.87
N LEU A 435 13.21 4.08 -3.85
CA LEU A 435 13.57 5.21 -2.98
C LEU A 435 12.37 5.61 -2.10
N SER A 436 11.38 4.71 -1.91
CA SER A 436 10.18 5.05 -1.15
C SER A 436 10.50 5.30 0.33
N TYR A 437 9.79 6.25 0.93
CA TYR A 437 9.94 6.60 2.35
C TYR A 437 11.36 7.03 2.77
N CYS A 438 12.14 7.61 1.85
CA CYS A 438 13.51 8.09 2.11
C CYS A 438 13.57 9.54 2.61
N GLY A 439 12.43 10.18 2.87
CA GLY A 439 12.37 11.57 3.34
C GLY A 439 12.84 12.60 2.30
N LEU A 440 12.79 12.27 1.01
CA LEU A 440 13.08 13.23 -0.07
C LEU A 440 12.03 14.34 -0.05
N TYR A 441 12.46 15.59 0.01
CA TYR A 441 11.54 16.74 0.05
C TYR A 441 11.88 17.86 -0.95
N ASN A 442 13.06 17.84 -1.57
CA ASN A 442 13.44 18.82 -2.60
C ASN A 442 14.23 18.13 -3.72
N MET A 443 13.58 17.97 -4.87
CA MET A 443 14.15 17.32 -6.06
C MET A 443 14.28 18.28 -7.24
N LYS A 444 14.73 19.52 -7.01
CA LYS A 444 14.99 20.50 -8.09
C LYS A 444 16.18 20.14 -8.96
N ARG A 445 17.10 19.33 -8.45
CA ARG A 445 18.33 18.93 -9.11
C ARG A 445 18.07 17.79 -10.09
N LYS A 446 18.98 17.65 -11.06
CA LYS A 446 18.89 16.60 -12.07
C LYS A 446 19.50 15.29 -11.56
N VAL A 447 18.98 14.19 -12.08
CA VAL A 447 19.49 12.85 -11.81
C VAL A 447 19.82 12.22 -13.17
N PHE A 448 21.06 11.82 -13.39
CA PHE A 448 21.56 11.26 -14.66
C PHE A 448 21.94 9.79 -14.54
N GLY A 449 22.11 9.12 -15.67
CA GLY A 449 22.67 7.76 -15.74
C GLY A 449 21.69 6.62 -15.52
N LEU A 450 20.36 6.88 -15.42
CA LEU A 450 19.33 5.88 -15.18
C LEU A 450 18.46 5.58 -16.42
N GLY A 451 19.00 5.75 -17.62
CA GLY A 451 18.26 5.62 -18.88
C GLY A 451 17.61 4.25 -19.12
N ASN A 452 18.12 3.17 -18.53
CA ASN A 452 17.57 1.82 -18.64
C ASN A 452 16.61 1.42 -17.52
N LEU A 453 16.32 2.32 -16.58
CA LEU A 453 15.42 2.05 -15.46
C LEU A 453 14.00 1.73 -15.95
N GLU A 454 13.46 0.61 -15.50
CA GLU A 454 12.11 0.15 -15.86
C GLU A 454 11.09 0.40 -14.74
N ILE A 455 11.52 0.32 -13.49
CA ILE A 455 10.67 0.46 -12.31
C ILE A 455 11.30 1.47 -11.36
N LEU A 456 10.56 2.54 -11.07
CA LEU A 456 10.92 3.55 -10.08
C LEU A 456 9.82 3.64 -9.02
N ASP A 457 10.21 3.53 -7.75
CA ASP A 457 9.32 3.78 -6.61
C ASP A 457 9.86 4.96 -5.78
N ILE A 458 9.10 6.03 -5.72
CA ILE A 458 9.38 7.25 -4.96
C ILE A 458 8.25 7.58 -3.98
N SER A 459 7.42 6.58 -3.67
CA SER A 459 6.27 6.71 -2.76
C SER A 459 6.70 7.16 -1.36
N GLY A 460 5.79 7.83 -0.63
CA GLY A 460 6.03 8.24 0.76
C GLY A 460 7.10 9.33 0.95
N ASN A 461 7.44 10.06 -0.12
CA ASN A 461 8.34 11.22 -0.08
C ASN A 461 7.56 12.52 -0.24
N SER A 462 8.20 13.67 -0.05
CA SER A 462 7.57 14.98 -0.26
C SER A 462 8.07 15.57 -1.58
N LEU A 463 7.33 15.33 -2.65
CA LEU A 463 7.67 15.80 -4.00
C LEU A 463 7.04 17.16 -4.33
N SER A 464 6.70 17.97 -3.32
CA SER A 464 6.13 19.30 -3.51
C SER A 464 7.08 20.24 -4.29
N ILE A 465 8.37 19.97 -4.25
CA ILE A 465 9.40 20.72 -4.97
C ILE A 465 10.17 19.75 -5.87
N ILE A 466 9.79 19.69 -7.15
CA ILE A 466 10.32 18.72 -8.11
C ILE A 466 10.74 19.39 -9.43
N ASN A 467 11.77 18.87 -10.07
CA ASN A 467 12.20 19.35 -11.38
C ASN A 467 11.26 18.88 -12.50
N VAL A 468 10.76 19.78 -13.31
CA VAL A 468 9.84 19.49 -14.43
C VAL A 468 10.46 18.52 -15.45
N THR A 469 11.78 18.49 -15.58
CA THR A 469 12.50 17.63 -16.53
C THR A 469 13.01 16.33 -15.90
N LEU A 470 12.60 16.01 -14.66
CA LEU A 470 13.10 14.81 -13.96
C LEU A 470 12.94 13.54 -14.81
N PHE A 471 11.79 13.37 -15.43
CA PHE A 471 11.51 12.14 -16.18
C PHE A 471 12.10 12.10 -17.59
N ASP A 472 12.78 13.15 -18.07
CA ASP A 472 13.51 13.11 -19.33
C ASP A 472 14.64 12.07 -19.29
N GLU A 473 15.17 11.81 -18.10
CA GLU A 473 16.25 10.84 -17.87
C GLU A 473 15.77 9.37 -17.76
N PHE A 474 14.45 9.13 -17.82
CA PHE A 474 13.86 7.80 -17.64
C PHE A 474 13.03 7.31 -18.85
N PRO A 475 13.57 7.27 -20.07
CA PRO A 475 12.80 6.99 -21.31
C PRO A 475 12.28 5.55 -21.37
N ASN A 476 12.82 4.64 -20.56
CA ASN A 476 12.47 3.22 -20.54
C ASN A 476 11.53 2.83 -19.39
N LEU A 477 11.06 3.80 -18.59
CA LEU A 477 10.26 3.52 -17.41
C LEU A 477 8.93 2.85 -17.80
N LYS A 478 8.64 1.70 -17.18
CA LYS A 478 7.42 0.91 -17.34
C LYS A 478 6.50 1.01 -16.14
N THR A 479 7.05 1.22 -14.95
CA THR A 479 6.30 1.34 -13.70
C THR A 479 6.82 2.52 -12.89
N LEU A 480 5.93 3.45 -12.57
CA LEU A 480 6.18 4.55 -11.64
C LEU A 480 5.22 4.43 -10.45
N ARG A 481 5.78 4.38 -9.25
CA ARG A 481 5.04 4.49 -8.00
C ARG A 481 5.40 5.80 -7.31
N ALA A 482 4.42 6.64 -7.10
CA ALA A 482 4.52 7.92 -6.41
C ALA A 482 3.29 8.10 -5.49
N SER A 483 2.94 7.03 -4.75
CA SER A 483 1.86 7.03 -3.78
C SER A 483 2.28 7.81 -2.53
N ASN A 484 1.35 8.59 -1.93
CA ASN A 484 1.65 9.40 -0.74
C ASN A 484 2.92 10.27 -0.92
N ALA A 485 3.06 10.87 -2.09
CA ALA A 485 4.27 11.60 -2.48
C ALA A 485 4.09 13.13 -2.35
N LEU A 486 2.97 13.60 -1.83
CA LEU A 486 2.62 15.01 -1.65
C LEU A 486 2.88 15.83 -2.93
N LEU A 487 2.50 15.27 -4.09
CA LEU A 487 2.54 16.00 -5.34
C LEU A 487 1.56 17.17 -5.29
N ASP A 488 2.04 18.36 -5.63
CA ASP A 488 1.23 19.56 -5.62
C ASP A 488 0.24 19.58 -6.79
N ASN A 489 -1.04 19.89 -6.51
CA ASN A 489 -2.07 20.04 -7.54
C ASN A 489 -1.76 21.18 -8.51
N ASP A 490 -1.20 22.28 -7.99
CA ASP A 490 -0.86 23.45 -8.82
C ASP A 490 0.29 23.14 -9.78
N PHE A 491 1.30 22.39 -9.29
CA PHE A 491 2.36 21.90 -10.14
C PHE A 491 1.82 21.01 -11.28
N LEU A 492 0.88 20.08 -10.96
CA LEU A 492 0.29 19.21 -11.98
C LEU A 492 -0.55 20.01 -12.99
N ALA A 493 -1.26 21.05 -12.54
CA ALA A 493 -2.06 21.88 -13.43
C ALA A 493 -1.20 22.64 -14.44
N GLN A 494 -0.07 23.18 -14.00
CA GLN A 494 0.79 24.01 -14.83
C GLN A 494 1.82 23.20 -15.63
N ASN A 495 2.43 22.19 -15.01
CA ASN A 495 3.60 21.49 -15.53
C ASN A 495 3.38 20.01 -15.79
N GLY A 496 2.27 19.45 -15.31
CA GLY A 496 2.06 17.99 -15.28
C GLY A 496 2.14 17.35 -16.67
N ARG A 497 1.60 18.00 -17.72
CA ARG A 497 1.70 17.50 -19.09
C ARG A 497 3.16 17.38 -19.55
N ARG A 498 4.00 18.39 -19.30
CA ARG A 498 5.44 18.38 -19.63
C ARG A 498 6.18 17.35 -18.78
N PHE A 499 5.85 17.30 -17.49
CA PHE A 499 6.48 16.42 -16.52
C PHE A 499 6.31 14.94 -16.86
N PHE A 500 5.10 14.52 -17.24
CA PHE A 500 4.81 13.13 -17.59
C PHE A 500 5.03 12.78 -19.07
N SER A 501 5.18 13.75 -19.95
CA SER A 501 5.29 13.51 -21.42
C SER A 501 6.44 12.57 -21.84
N PRO A 502 7.58 12.47 -21.13
CA PRO A 502 8.65 11.53 -21.50
C PRO A 502 8.29 10.06 -21.26
N LEU A 503 7.31 9.76 -20.37
CA LEU A 503 6.98 8.41 -19.90
C LEU A 503 6.12 7.61 -20.91
N ARG A 504 6.52 7.59 -22.16
CA ARG A 504 5.76 6.96 -23.26
C ARG A 504 5.65 5.43 -23.18
N LYS A 505 6.57 4.76 -22.46
CA LYS A 505 6.58 3.30 -22.26
C LYS A 505 5.90 2.86 -20.97
N LEU A 506 5.32 3.80 -20.22
CA LEU A 506 4.71 3.52 -18.92
C LEU A 506 3.53 2.57 -19.07
N LYS A 507 3.51 1.52 -18.23
CA LYS A 507 2.44 0.51 -18.15
C LYS A 507 1.65 0.62 -16.85
N ASN A 508 2.32 0.96 -15.75
CA ASN A 508 1.72 1.07 -14.44
C ASN A 508 2.10 2.41 -13.82
N LEU A 509 1.08 3.18 -13.44
CA LEU A 509 1.23 4.47 -12.74
C LEU A 509 0.43 4.43 -11.44
N ASP A 510 1.12 4.62 -10.32
CA ASP A 510 0.50 4.75 -9.00
C ASP A 510 0.71 6.17 -8.48
N LEU A 511 -0.40 6.90 -8.37
CA LEU A 511 -0.51 8.26 -7.82
C LEU A 511 -1.51 8.28 -6.65
N SER A 512 -1.72 7.16 -5.97
CA SER A 512 -2.66 7.07 -4.85
C SER A 512 -2.20 7.91 -3.66
N SER A 513 -3.14 8.29 -2.80
CA SER A 513 -2.87 8.97 -1.51
C SER A 513 -2.11 10.31 -1.63
N ASN A 514 -2.30 11.06 -2.71
CA ASN A 514 -1.64 12.36 -2.92
C ASN A 514 -2.54 13.58 -2.59
N GLY A 515 -3.79 13.34 -2.22
CA GLY A 515 -4.72 14.42 -1.88
C GLY A 515 -5.29 15.17 -3.11
N PHE A 516 -5.17 14.62 -4.32
CA PHE A 516 -5.68 15.25 -5.54
C PHE A 516 -7.18 15.45 -5.49
N VAL A 517 -7.61 16.67 -5.78
CA VAL A 517 -9.03 17.05 -5.90
C VAL A 517 -9.52 16.88 -7.34
N PHE A 518 -8.68 17.16 -8.30
CA PHE A 518 -8.94 16.95 -9.73
C PHE A 518 -7.64 16.57 -10.45
N ILE A 519 -7.79 15.97 -11.61
CA ILE A 519 -6.69 15.68 -12.54
C ILE A 519 -6.87 16.58 -13.76
N PRO A 520 -5.84 17.36 -14.15
CA PRO A 520 -5.92 18.19 -15.34
C PRO A 520 -6.22 17.37 -16.59
N ASN A 521 -7.07 17.90 -17.47
CA ASN A 521 -7.31 17.28 -18.76
C ASN A 521 -5.99 17.16 -19.53
N GLU A 522 -5.85 16.09 -20.33
CA GLU A 522 -4.66 15.82 -21.14
C GLU A 522 -3.38 15.44 -20.35
N LEU A 523 -3.42 15.37 -19.01
CA LEU A 523 -2.24 15.00 -18.21
C LEU A 523 -1.61 13.68 -18.70
N PHE A 524 -2.45 12.74 -19.08
CA PHE A 524 -2.04 11.37 -19.43
C PHE A 524 -2.03 11.10 -20.94
N ASN A 525 -2.20 12.11 -21.81
CA ASN A 525 -2.31 11.92 -23.26
C ASN A 525 -1.09 11.23 -23.92
N SER A 526 0.11 11.37 -23.33
CA SER A 526 1.31 10.69 -23.81
C SER A 526 1.41 9.22 -23.42
N MET A 527 0.54 8.73 -22.49
CA MET A 527 0.65 7.41 -21.87
C MET A 527 -0.21 6.34 -22.54
N VAL A 528 -0.16 6.26 -23.87
CA VAL A 528 -0.97 5.30 -24.67
C VAL A 528 -0.68 3.82 -24.36
N THR A 529 0.41 3.51 -23.67
CA THR A 529 0.79 2.14 -23.25
C THR A 529 0.31 1.78 -21.86
N LEU A 530 -0.34 2.71 -21.13
CA LEU A 530 -0.74 2.51 -19.73
C LEU A 530 -1.77 1.38 -19.62
N LYS A 531 -1.53 0.47 -18.67
CA LYS A 531 -2.40 -0.66 -18.36
C LYS A 531 -3.08 -0.51 -17.00
N VAL A 532 -2.41 0.09 -16.05
CA VAL A 532 -2.90 0.30 -14.69
C VAL A 532 -2.69 1.74 -14.29
N LEU A 533 -3.78 2.42 -13.93
CA LEU A 533 -3.75 3.75 -13.32
C LEU A 533 -4.38 3.67 -11.94
N ASN A 534 -3.57 3.93 -10.91
CA ASN A 534 -4.03 3.97 -9.53
C ASN A 534 -4.10 5.41 -9.03
N LEU A 535 -5.32 5.89 -8.78
CA LEU A 535 -5.66 7.19 -8.20
C LEU A 535 -6.49 7.02 -6.91
N ALA A 536 -6.41 5.85 -6.29
CA ALA A 536 -7.13 5.55 -5.05
C ALA A 536 -6.69 6.45 -3.89
N GLN A 537 -7.58 6.62 -2.89
CA GLN A 537 -7.26 7.38 -1.67
C GLN A 537 -6.82 8.84 -1.94
N ASN A 538 -7.44 9.47 -2.92
CA ASN A 538 -7.34 10.89 -3.18
C ASN A 538 -8.67 11.60 -2.82
N ASN A 539 -8.79 12.86 -3.15
CA ASN A 539 -10.01 13.66 -2.93
C ASN A 539 -10.75 13.96 -4.23
N LEU A 540 -10.60 13.11 -5.25
CA LEU A 540 -11.14 13.36 -6.58
C LEU A 540 -12.67 13.43 -6.54
N ILE A 541 -13.22 14.50 -7.11
CA ILE A 541 -14.66 14.69 -7.26
C ILE A 541 -15.17 14.23 -8.64
N THR A 542 -14.27 14.06 -9.62
CA THR A 542 -14.59 13.59 -10.98
C THR A 542 -13.57 12.53 -11.42
N ILE A 543 -13.99 11.70 -12.38
CA ILE A 543 -13.09 10.74 -13.04
C ILE A 543 -12.29 11.49 -14.12
N PRO A 544 -10.96 11.31 -14.20
CA PRO A 544 -10.15 11.90 -15.25
C PRO A 544 -10.48 11.33 -16.63
N ASP A 545 -10.18 12.07 -17.68
CA ASP A 545 -10.29 11.57 -19.06
C ASP A 545 -9.25 10.49 -19.34
N VAL A 546 -9.71 9.29 -19.69
CA VAL A 546 -8.89 8.12 -20.01
C VAL A 546 -9.05 7.66 -21.46
N THR A 547 -9.69 8.43 -22.32
CA THR A 547 -9.99 8.07 -23.71
C THR A 547 -8.74 7.70 -24.53
N GLN A 548 -7.61 8.35 -24.27
CA GLN A 548 -6.35 8.10 -24.97
C GLN A 548 -5.61 6.83 -24.47
N MET A 549 -6.05 6.26 -23.34
CA MET A 549 -5.39 5.09 -22.72
C MET A 549 -5.98 3.78 -23.25
N VAL A 550 -5.86 3.53 -24.54
CA VAL A 550 -6.48 2.37 -25.23
C VAL A 550 -6.09 0.99 -24.67
N LYS A 551 -5.03 0.90 -23.86
CA LYS A 551 -4.56 -0.35 -23.24
C LYS A 551 -4.87 -0.43 -21.73
N LEU A 552 -5.68 0.49 -21.21
CA LEU A 552 -5.98 0.55 -19.77
C LEU A 552 -6.82 -0.65 -19.35
N ASN A 553 -6.27 -1.50 -18.49
CA ASN A 553 -6.95 -2.67 -17.94
C ASN A 553 -7.61 -2.36 -16.58
N SER A 554 -7.02 -1.49 -15.77
CA SER A 554 -7.53 -1.21 -14.43
C SER A 554 -7.39 0.27 -14.09
N LEU A 555 -8.50 0.87 -13.67
CA LEU A 555 -8.58 2.23 -13.14
C LEU A 555 -9.05 2.17 -11.69
N TYR A 556 -8.14 2.50 -10.76
CA TYR A 556 -8.43 2.52 -9.33
C TYR A 556 -8.79 3.94 -8.89
N LEU A 557 -10.03 4.13 -8.46
CA LEU A 557 -10.59 5.38 -7.93
C LEU A 557 -11.27 5.18 -6.57
N ASN A 558 -10.99 4.06 -5.93
CA ASN A 558 -11.55 3.73 -4.63
C ASN A 558 -11.08 4.72 -3.56
N HIS A 559 -11.95 4.99 -2.56
CA HIS A 559 -11.67 5.98 -1.50
C HIS A 559 -11.37 7.37 -2.04
N ASN A 560 -12.23 7.89 -2.89
CA ASN A 560 -12.22 9.27 -3.36
C ASN A 560 -13.51 9.99 -2.93
N ALA A 561 -13.70 11.22 -3.38
CA ALA A 561 -14.88 12.05 -3.11
C ALA A 561 -15.88 12.07 -4.29
N ILE A 562 -15.88 11.03 -5.13
CA ILE A 562 -16.77 10.92 -6.29
C ILE A 562 -18.17 10.62 -5.76
N ASN A 563 -19.10 11.55 -5.96
CA ASN A 563 -20.47 11.41 -5.48
C ASN A 563 -21.48 11.07 -6.58
N THR A 564 -21.16 11.34 -7.84
CA THR A 564 -21.97 10.99 -9.01
C THR A 564 -21.11 10.97 -10.27
N LEU A 565 -21.62 10.38 -11.37
CA LEU A 565 -20.97 10.41 -12.68
C LEU A 565 -21.89 11.11 -13.70
N ARG A 566 -21.34 12.15 -14.35
CA ARG A 566 -22.03 12.87 -15.43
C ARG A 566 -22.16 12.00 -16.67
N TYR A 567 -23.01 12.41 -17.60
CA TYR A 567 -23.26 11.68 -18.85
C TYR A 567 -21.95 11.47 -19.65
N GLU A 568 -21.15 12.51 -19.81
CA GLU A 568 -19.89 12.48 -20.57
C GLU A 568 -18.90 11.46 -19.99
N THR A 569 -18.81 11.42 -18.65
CA THR A 569 -17.95 10.47 -17.95
C THR A 569 -18.42 9.02 -18.12
N ARG A 570 -19.73 8.79 -18.06
CA ARG A 570 -20.30 7.44 -18.26
C ARG A 570 -20.10 6.97 -19.71
N ASP A 571 -20.33 7.83 -20.69
CA ASP A 571 -20.09 7.56 -22.12
C ASP A 571 -18.61 7.25 -22.39
N MET A 572 -17.71 8.02 -21.80
CA MET A 572 -16.27 7.77 -21.85
C MET A 572 -15.90 6.37 -21.31
N LEU A 573 -16.46 5.98 -20.16
CA LEU A 573 -16.19 4.67 -19.54
C LEU A 573 -16.74 3.51 -20.38
N GLU A 574 -17.94 3.66 -20.96
CA GLU A 574 -18.53 2.66 -21.88
C GLU A 574 -17.64 2.49 -23.12
N LYS A 575 -17.24 3.57 -23.77
CA LYS A 575 -16.32 3.54 -24.93
C LYS A 575 -14.98 2.90 -24.58
N THR A 576 -14.44 3.20 -23.39
CA THR A 576 -13.19 2.60 -22.92
C THR A 576 -13.36 1.08 -22.72
N SER A 577 -14.48 0.63 -22.15
CA SER A 577 -14.79 -0.78 -21.96
C SER A 577 -15.08 -1.51 -23.29
N GLU A 578 -15.68 -0.84 -24.26
CA GLU A 578 -15.89 -1.37 -25.61
C GLU A 578 -14.57 -1.61 -26.33
N ASN A 579 -13.66 -0.65 -26.24
CA ASN A 579 -12.33 -0.72 -26.85
C ASN A 579 -11.43 -1.74 -26.18
N ASN A 580 -11.58 -1.94 -24.86
CA ASN A 580 -10.81 -2.92 -24.09
C ASN A 580 -11.69 -3.74 -23.15
N LYS A 581 -12.03 -4.96 -23.57
CA LYS A 581 -12.88 -5.92 -22.79
C LYS A 581 -12.28 -6.33 -21.43
N ARG A 582 -10.99 -6.04 -21.18
CA ARG A 582 -10.32 -6.31 -19.89
C ARG A 582 -10.41 -5.14 -18.94
N PHE A 583 -10.97 -4.02 -19.35
CA PHE A 583 -11.06 -2.82 -18.52
C PHE A 583 -11.91 -3.08 -17.28
N GLN A 584 -11.37 -2.71 -16.13
CA GLN A 584 -12.00 -2.79 -14.81
C GLN A 584 -11.95 -1.43 -14.12
N LEU A 585 -13.06 -1.01 -13.56
CA LEU A 585 -13.21 0.23 -12.83
C LEU A 585 -13.45 -0.07 -11.33
N HIS A 586 -12.63 0.50 -10.47
CA HIS A 586 -12.70 0.33 -9.02
C HIS A 586 -13.17 1.63 -8.36
N LEU A 587 -14.38 1.61 -7.78
CA LEU A 587 -15.05 2.78 -7.20
C LEU A 587 -15.40 2.62 -5.71
N TRP A 588 -15.13 1.45 -5.08
CA TRP A 588 -15.53 1.23 -3.70
C TRP A 588 -14.90 2.25 -2.73
N GLY A 589 -15.60 2.56 -1.63
CA GLY A 589 -15.13 3.57 -0.68
C GLY A 589 -15.46 5.01 -1.06
N ASN A 590 -16.04 5.27 -2.26
CA ASN A 590 -16.69 6.54 -2.56
C ASN A 590 -18.11 6.56 -1.94
N VAL A 591 -18.56 7.73 -1.55
CA VAL A 591 -19.91 7.94 -1.03
C VAL A 591 -20.74 8.66 -2.08
N PHE A 592 -21.59 7.91 -2.76
CA PHE A 592 -22.43 8.45 -3.81
C PHE A 592 -23.64 9.20 -3.24
N ILE A 593 -24.28 10.02 -4.07
CA ILE A 593 -25.59 10.62 -3.75
C ILE A 593 -26.69 9.75 -4.36
N CYS A 594 -27.75 9.54 -3.57
CA CYS A 594 -28.97 8.85 -3.99
C CYS A 594 -30.15 9.85 -3.97
N THR A 595 -29.97 10.93 -4.75
CA THR A 595 -30.99 11.98 -4.95
C THR A 595 -31.60 11.88 -6.34
N CYS A 596 -32.63 12.66 -6.60
CA CYS A 596 -33.26 12.69 -7.89
C CYS A 596 -32.34 13.08 -9.05
N GLU A 597 -31.31 13.88 -8.77
CA GLU A 597 -30.30 14.29 -9.77
C GLU A 597 -29.39 13.13 -10.17
N ALA A 598 -29.18 12.18 -9.27
CA ALA A 598 -28.31 11.01 -9.50
C ALA A 598 -29.03 9.85 -10.21
N ILE A 599 -30.33 9.98 -10.52
CA ILE A 599 -31.12 8.95 -11.22
C ILE A 599 -30.40 8.37 -12.43
N PRO A 600 -29.86 9.16 -13.37
CA PRO A 600 -29.20 8.62 -14.55
C PRO A 600 -27.92 7.80 -14.22
N PHE A 601 -27.25 8.13 -13.13
CA PHE A 601 -26.09 7.40 -12.64
C PHE A 601 -26.49 6.08 -11.97
N LEU A 602 -27.54 6.10 -11.15
CA LEU A 602 -28.04 4.90 -10.46
C LEU A 602 -28.56 3.86 -11.46
N LEU A 603 -29.23 4.28 -12.52
CA LEU A 603 -29.65 3.39 -13.62
C LEU A 603 -28.43 2.83 -14.36
N TRP A 604 -27.47 3.68 -14.68
CA TRP A 604 -26.24 3.26 -15.35
C TRP A 604 -25.48 2.19 -14.54
N LEU A 605 -25.43 2.30 -13.20
CA LEU A 605 -24.77 1.32 -12.35
C LEU A 605 -25.34 -0.10 -12.48
N GLU A 606 -26.63 -0.23 -12.76
CA GLU A 606 -27.29 -1.54 -12.90
C GLU A 606 -27.25 -2.06 -14.35
N GLU A 607 -27.19 -1.17 -15.35
CA GLU A 607 -27.29 -1.51 -16.76
C GLU A 607 -25.94 -1.53 -17.49
N THR A 608 -24.88 -0.95 -16.88
CA THR A 608 -23.58 -0.78 -17.52
C THR A 608 -22.91 -2.11 -17.88
N ARG A 609 -22.21 -2.12 -19.01
CA ARG A 609 -21.32 -3.20 -19.46
C ARG A 609 -19.90 -3.04 -18.95
N VAL A 610 -19.58 -1.93 -18.31
CA VAL A 610 -18.29 -1.69 -17.71
C VAL A 610 -18.10 -2.67 -16.53
N ASN A 611 -16.98 -3.36 -16.51
CA ASN A 611 -16.66 -4.25 -15.39
C ASN A 611 -16.27 -3.41 -14.16
N ILE A 612 -17.21 -3.30 -13.20
CA ILE A 612 -17.03 -2.56 -11.95
C ILE A 612 -16.76 -3.51 -10.78
N ASP A 613 -15.98 -3.06 -9.79
CA ASP A 613 -15.52 -3.87 -8.65
C ASP A 613 -16.65 -4.37 -7.74
N ARG A 614 -17.80 -3.68 -7.69
CA ARG A 614 -18.98 -4.05 -6.87
C ARG A 614 -20.26 -3.61 -7.55
N ASN A 615 -21.36 -4.33 -7.25
CA ASN A 615 -22.70 -3.98 -7.70
C ASN A 615 -23.52 -3.22 -6.63
N ASN A 616 -22.87 -2.82 -5.52
CA ASN A 616 -23.56 -2.16 -4.42
C ASN A 616 -22.60 -1.22 -3.69
N TYR A 617 -22.94 0.05 -3.69
CA TYR A 617 -22.14 1.12 -3.09
C TYR A 617 -22.91 1.85 -2.01
N SER A 618 -22.19 2.46 -1.07
CA SER A 618 -22.78 3.37 -0.09
C SER A 618 -23.24 4.64 -0.76
N CYS A 619 -24.43 5.12 -0.42
CA CYS A 619 -24.92 6.41 -0.87
C CYS A 619 -25.73 7.13 0.21
N VAL A 620 -25.92 8.43 0.04
CA VAL A 620 -26.64 9.29 0.96
C VAL A 620 -27.87 9.87 0.27
N GLU A 621 -29.05 9.71 0.88
CA GLU A 621 -30.29 10.31 0.41
C GLU A 621 -30.34 11.82 0.68
N SER A 622 -31.29 12.53 0.07
CA SER A 622 -31.54 13.96 0.33
C SER A 622 -31.84 14.28 1.80
N SER A 623 -32.29 13.29 2.56
CA SER A 623 -32.52 13.39 4.02
C SER A 623 -31.25 13.29 4.87
N GLY A 624 -30.08 13.03 4.27
CA GLY A 624 -28.83 12.73 4.98
C GLY A 624 -28.73 11.30 5.48
N ILE A 625 -29.72 10.44 5.22
CA ILE A 625 -29.71 9.05 5.69
C ILE A 625 -28.79 8.20 4.81
N PRO A 626 -27.81 7.49 5.39
CA PRO A 626 -26.95 6.58 4.61
C PRO A 626 -27.76 5.35 4.18
N THR A 627 -27.66 5.00 2.91
CA THR A 627 -28.30 3.83 2.32
C THR A 627 -27.34 3.17 1.31
N SER A 628 -27.84 2.32 0.45
CA SER A 628 -27.02 1.73 -0.62
C SER A 628 -27.69 1.88 -1.98
N THR A 629 -26.89 1.97 -3.03
CA THR A 629 -27.38 2.12 -4.42
C THR A 629 -28.35 1.00 -4.79
N LYS A 630 -28.07 -0.24 -4.38
CA LYS A 630 -28.91 -1.41 -4.63
C LYS A 630 -30.22 -1.38 -3.83
N ALA A 631 -30.22 -0.82 -2.63
CA ALA A 631 -31.43 -0.66 -1.83
C ALA A 631 -32.38 0.35 -2.49
N VAL A 632 -31.83 1.48 -2.97
CA VAL A 632 -32.59 2.50 -3.71
C VAL A 632 -33.15 1.93 -5.02
N TYR A 633 -32.35 1.15 -5.75
CA TYR A 633 -32.79 0.51 -6.99
C TYR A 633 -33.90 -0.52 -6.77
N LYS A 634 -33.81 -1.31 -5.70
CA LYS A 634 -34.91 -2.25 -5.33
C LYS A 634 -36.24 -1.53 -5.06
N GLN A 635 -36.19 -0.30 -4.58
CA GLN A 635 -37.35 0.54 -4.33
C GLN A 635 -37.58 1.57 -5.44
N TRP A 636 -37.08 1.30 -6.64
CA TRP A 636 -37.03 2.21 -7.77
C TRP A 636 -38.36 2.88 -8.08
N THR A 637 -39.44 2.10 -8.12
CA THR A 637 -40.78 2.64 -8.41
C THR A 637 -41.26 3.69 -7.40
N SER A 638 -40.95 3.46 -6.12
CA SER A 638 -41.25 4.43 -5.03
C SER A 638 -40.35 5.64 -5.09
N PHE A 639 -39.06 5.43 -5.32
CA PHE A 639 -38.05 6.49 -5.40
C PHE A 639 -38.32 7.39 -6.61
N ASN A 640 -38.52 6.82 -7.82
CA ASN A 640 -38.83 7.57 -9.02
C ASN A 640 -40.13 8.34 -8.90
N ARG A 641 -41.17 7.73 -8.27
CA ARG A 641 -42.46 8.42 -8.03
C ARG A 641 -42.26 9.64 -7.14
N LYS A 642 -41.41 9.58 -6.10
CA LYS A 642 -41.10 10.74 -5.26
C LYS A 642 -40.45 11.87 -6.09
N CYS A 643 -39.48 11.51 -6.94
CA CYS A 643 -38.76 12.49 -7.75
C CYS A 643 -39.66 13.13 -8.82
N VAL A 644 -40.47 12.32 -9.49
CA VAL A 644 -41.38 12.80 -10.56
C VAL A 644 -42.56 13.55 -9.95
N SER A 645 -43.07 13.13 -8.76
CA SER A 645 -44.21 13.81 -8.14
C SER A 645 -43.90 15.25 -7.73
N SER A 646 -42.68 15.52 -7.24
CA SER A 646 -42.28 16.90 -6.91
C SER A 646 -42.18 17.78 -8.15
N PHE A 647 -41.69 17.25 -9.26
CA PHE A 647 -41.66 17.97 -10.56
C PHE A 647 -43.06 18.28 -11.05
N TRP A 648 -43.94 17.26 -11.07
CA TRP A 648 -45.34 17.45 -11.51
C TRP A 648 -46.14 18.36 -10.57
N LEU A 649 -45.85 18.25 -9.25
CA LEU A 649 -46.48 19.16 -8.28
C LEU A 649 -46.08 20.61 -8.52
N ASN A 650 -44.80 20.87 -8.71
CA ASN A 650 -44.30 22.23 -9.00
C ASN A 650 -44.83 22.74 -10.34
N LEU A 651 -44.92 21.87 -11.35
CA LEU A 651 -45.49 22.19 -12.64
C LEU A 651 -47.00 22.50 -12.51
N ALA A 652 -47.76 21.68 -11.79
CA ALA A 652 -49.19 21.90 -11.52
C ALA A 652 -49.43 23.17 -10.70
N ILE A 653 -48.60 23.46 -9.70
CA ILE A 653 -48.69 24.73 -8.94
C ILE A 653 -48.38 25.91 -9.88
N GLY A 654 -47.38 25.78 -10.76
CA GLY A 654 -47.06 26.80 -11.75
C GLY A 654 -48.19 27.03 -12.74
N GLU A 655 -48.78 25.96 -13.30
CA GLU A 655 -49.95 26.05 -14.17
C GLU A 655 -51.15 26.65 -13.45
N PHE A 656 -51.46 26.21 -12.23
CA PHE A 656 -52.53 26.76 -11.42
C PHE A 656 -52.32 28.25 -11.12
N ALA A 657 -51.06 28.63 -10.78
CA ALA A 657 -50.72 30.05 -10.60
C ALA A 657 -50.91 30.89 -11.86
N ILE A 658 -50.56 30.34 -13.03
CA ILE A 658 -50.74 30.99 -14.32
C ILE A 658 -52.24 31.15 -14.64
N VAL A 659 -53.05 30.09 -14.42
CA VAL A 659 -54.47 30.11 -14.62
C VAL A 659 -55.15 31.10 -13.64
N ALA A 660 -54.77 31.09 -12.38
CA ALA A 660 -55.27 32.05 -11.40
C ALA A 660 -54.91 33.50 -11.79
N LEU A 661 -53.66 33.73 -12.22
CA LEU A 661 -53.18 35.03 -12.67
C LEU A 661 -53.94 35.51 -13.92
N THR A 662 -54.18 34.61 -14.89
CA THR A 662 -54.96 34.96 -16.12
C THR A 662 -56.41 35.29 -15.80
N LEU A 663 -57.04 34.57 -14.85
CA LEU A 663 -58.39 34.89 -14.38
C LEU A 663 -58.43 36.21 -13.62
N ILE A 664 -57.43 36.49 -12.78
CA ILE A 664 -57.34 37.79 -12.07
C ILE A 664 -57.10 38.91 -13.11
N VAL A 665 -56.21 38.71 -14.07
CA VAL A 665 -55.93 39.67 -15.14
C VAL A 665 -57.18 39.90 -15.97
N ALA A 666 -57.88 38.81 -16.36
CA ALA A 666 -59.15 38.92 -17.11
C ALA A 666 -60.22 39.66 -16.28
N PHE A 667 -60.34 39.41 -14.99
CA PHE A 667 -61.22 40.10 -14.09
C PHE A 667 -60.90 41.60 -13.94
N VAL A 668 -59.60 41.91 -13.78
CA VAL A 668 -59.10 43.29 -13.67
C VAL A 668 -59.26 44.02 -15.02
N PHE A 669 -59.01 43.29 -16.14
CA PHE A 669 -59.27 43.85 -17.51
C PHE A 669 -60.73 44.17 -17.76
N SER A 670 -61.66 43.33 -17.29
CA SER A 670 -63.10 43.53 -17.44
C SER A 670 -63.58 44.73 -16.65
N LYS A 671 -63.00 45.06 -15.52
CA LYS A 671 -63.38 46.14 -14.62
C LYS A 671 -62.66 47.47 -14.85
N ASN A 672 -61.39 47.47 -15.46
CA ASN A 672 -60.59 48.68 -15.55
C ASN A 672 -59.81 48.86 -16.82
N LYS A 673 -60.47 48.85 -18.02
CA LYS A 673 -59.83 48.90 -19.35
C LYS A 673 -58.84 50.07 -19.56
N MET A 674 -59.02 51.22 -18.89
CA MET A 674 -58.14 52.38 -19.10
C MET A 674 -56.95 52.45 -18.15
N LYS A 675 -57.09 51.98 -16.90
CA LYS A 675 -55.98 52.01 -15.91
C LYS A 675 -54.91 50.96 -16.19
N LEU A 676 -55.28 49.82 -16.81
CA LEU A 676 -54.36 48.75 -17.16
C LEU A 676 -53.40 49.07 -18.31
N LYS A 677 -53.84 49.89 -19.27
CA LYS A 677 -53.01 50.33 -20.39
C LYS A 677 -51.84 51.21 -19.92
N LEU A 678 -52.04 51.96 -18.84
CA LEU A 678 -50.96 52.73 -18.16
C LEU A 678 -50.05 51.86 -17.31
N LEU A 679 -50.56 50.78 -16.71
CA LEU A 679 -49.76 49.86 -15.90
C LEU A 679 -48.85 48.96 -16.74
N LEU A 680 -49.35 48.48 -17.89
CA LEU A 680 -48.59 47.68 -18.86
C LEU A 680 -47.40 48.45 -19.44
N LEU A 681 -47.54 49.72 -19.68
CA LEU A 681 -46.48 50.62 -20.13
C LEU A 681 -45.39 50.87 -19.06
N ARG A 682 -45.77 50.74 -17.77
CA ARG A 682 -44.77 50.77 -16.65
C ARG A 682 -44.07 49.43 -16.42
N MET A 683 -44.69 48.28 -16.77
CA MET A 683 -44.11 46.96 -16.55
C MET A 683 -43.15 46.51 -17.69
N THR A 684 -43.17 47.10 -18.86
CA THR A 684 -42.26 46.84 -19.97
C THR A 684 -40.93 47.56 -19.85
N GLY A 685 -40.70 48.35 -18.81
CA GLY A 685 -39.43 49.00 -18.47
C GLY A 685 -38.67 48.18 -17.46
N LYS A 686 -37.85 47.27 -17.93
CA LYS A 686 -36.62 46.66 -17.34
C LYS A 686 -36.38 46.94 -15.85
N ASN A 687 -36.48 45.92 -14.98
CA ASN A 687 -35.62 45.81 -13.80
C ASN A 687 -35.70 44.39 -13.23
N ILE A 688 -34.79 43.54 -13.69
CA ILE A 688 -34.30 42.42 -12.87
C ILE A 688 -33.31 43.05 -11.91
N TYR A 689 -33.73 43.31 -10.68
CA TYR A 689 -32.80 43.86 -9.68
C TYR A 689 -31.73 42.83 -9.33
N PRO A 690 -30.43 43.13 -9.56
CA PRO A 690 -29.35 42.34 -9.02
C PRO A 690 -29.46 42.35 -7.48
N LYS A 691 -29.12 41.23 -6.83
CA LYS A 691 -29.06 41.16 -5.37
C LYS A 691 -28.21 42.31 -4.84
N LYS A 692 -28.76 43.05 -3.87
CA LYS A 692 -28.06 44.19 -3.26
C LYS A 692 -27.22 43.66 -2.07
N ARG A 693 -26.31 44.50 -1.57
CA ARG A 693 -25.47 44.20 -0.41
C ARG A 693 -26.29 43.77 0.82
N ASP A 694 -27.45 44.37 1.03
CA ASP A 694 -28.36 44.09 2.15
C ASP A 694 -29.03 42.71 2.06
N ASP A 695 -28.93 42.02 0.92
CA ASP A 695 -29.43 40.64 0.72
C ASP A 695 -28.47 39.56 1.23
N PHE A 696 -27.27 39.95 1.69
CA PHE A 696 -26.25 39.06 2.22
C PHE A 696 -26.11 39.24 3.70
N PHE A 697 -25.80 38.14 4.42
CA PHE A 697 -25.66 38.15 5.88
C PHE A 697 -24.41 38.86 6.34
N TYR A 698 -23.33 38.71 5.55
CA TYR A 698 -22.03 39.36 5.76
C TYR A 698 -21.64 40.25 4.57
N ASP A 699 -20.88 41.30 4.85
CA ASP A 699 -20.35 42.17 3.81
C ASP A 699 -19.13 41.56 3.12
N ALA A 700 -18.31 40.82 3.86
CA ALA A 700 -17.15 40.13 3.30
C ALA A 700 -16.81 38.85 4.06
N PHE A 701 -16.45 37.83 3.32
CA PHE A 701 -15.83 36.60 3.84
C PHE A 701 -14.34 36.70 3.68
N ILE A 702 -13.57 36.56 4.79
CA ILE A 702 -12.11 36.64 4.78
C ILE A 702 -11.51 35.25 4.80
N ILE A 703 -10.69 34.94 3.79
CA ILE A 703 -9.97 33.68 3.66
C ILE A 703 -8.51 33.92 4.01
N TYR A 704 -8.04 33.22 5.02
CA TYR A 704 -6.69 33.40 5.59
C TYR A 704 -6.13 32.10 6.16
N THR A 705 -4.80 32.06 6.37
CA THR A 705 -4.06 30.95 7.02
C THR A 705 -3.96 31.15 8.53
N ASP A 706 -3.62 30.08 9.26
CA ASP A 706 -3.52 30.10 10.71
C ASP A 706 -2.40 31.03 11.20
N SER A 707 -1.33 31.21 10.42
CA SER A 707 -0.19 32.08 10.75
C SER A 707 -0.56 33.56 10.88
N ILE A 708 -1.57 33.99 10.13
CA ILE A 708 -2.02 35.39 10.13
C ILE A 708 -3.36 35.60 10.87
N SER A 709 -3.87 34.54 11.54
CA SER A 709 -5.14 34.62 12.27
C SER A 709 -5.15 35.72 13.33
N GLY A 710 -4.03 35.91 14.03
CA GLY A 710 -3.86 36.97 15.01
C GLY A 710 -4.04 38.37 14.42
N TRP A 711 -3.45 38.65 13.27
CA TRP A 711 -3.59 39.88 12.53
C TRP A 711 -5.03 40.07 12.01
N VAL A 712 -5.62 39.03 11.46
CA VAL A 712 -7.00 39.09 10.94
C VAL A 712 -8.01 39.34 12.07
N CYS A 713 -7.89 38.63 13.19
CA CYS A 713 -8.85 38.69 14.29
C CYS A 713 -8.69 39.96 15.16
N ASN A 714 -7.51 40.58 15.19
CA ASN A 714 -7.28 41.76 16.02
C ASN A 714 -7.25 43.05 15.18
N GLU A 715 -6.38 43.18 14.19
CA GLU A 715 -6.20 44.40 13.44
C GLU A 715 -7.24 44.58 12.33
N LEU A 716 -7.33 43.64 11.38
CA LEU A 716 -8.23 43.74 10.22
C LEU A 716 -9.69 43.81 10.70
N ARG A 717 -10.07 42.95 11.65
CA ARG A 717 -11.41 42.97 12.23
C ARG A 717 -11.73 44.28 12.91
N ASN A 718 -10.84 44.79 13.73
CA ASN A 718 -11.07 46.03 14.48
C ASN A 718 -11.22 47.23 13.51
N GLU A 719 -10.39 47.30 12.48
CA GLU A 719 -10.44 48.37 11.49
C GLU A 719 -11.69 48.29 10.59
N LEU A 720 -12.07 47.13 10.16
CA LEU A 720 -13.22 46.99 9.25
C LEU A 720 -14.58 46.87 9.97
N GLU A 721 -14.67 46.13 11.07
CA GLU A 721 -15.94 45.99 11.82
C GLU A 721 -16.18 47.19 12.76
N THR A 722 -15.20 47.52 13.61
CA THR A 722 -15.45 48.51 14.66
C THR A 722 -15.36 49.92 14.11
N ASN A 723 -14.35 50.24 13.30
CA ASN A 723 -14.12 51.59 12.82
C ASN A 723 -14.92 51.93 11.56
N ARG A 724 -15.27 50.95 10.70
CA ARG A 724 -15.92 51.16 9.40
C ARG A 724 -17.29 50.48 9.24
N GLY A 725 -17.73 49.72 10.22
CA GLY A 725 -19.05 49.10 10.29
C GLY A 725 -19.34 48.02 9.22
N ILE A 726 -18.28 47.31 8.77
CA ILE A 726 -18.37 46.25 7.76
C ILE A 726 -18.52 44.90 8.45
N LYS A 727 -19.56 44.13 8.20
CA LYS A 727 -19.79 42.82 8.79
C LYS A 727 -18.93 41.76 8.14
N LEU A 728 -17.99 41.20 8.88
CA LEU A 728 -17.07 40.16 8.37
C LEU A 728 -17.54 38.76 8.77
N ASN A 729 -17.34 37.81 7.87
CA ASN A 729 -17.37 36.38 8.16
C ASN A 729 -15.92 35.92 8.37
N LEU A 730 -15.61 35.43 9.58
CA LEU A 730 -14.28 34.98 9.95
C LEU A 730 -14.37 33.52 10.41
N ARG A 731 -13.51 32.68 9.82
CA ARG A 731 -13.47 31.24 10.11
C ARG A 731 -13.42 30.95 11.62
N ASP A 732 -12.52 31.59 12.33
CA ASP A 732 -12.23 31.28 13.75
C ASP A 732 -13.32 31.78 14.72
N ARG A 733 -14.30 32.53 14.22
CA ARG A 733 -15.44 33.07 15.02
C ARG A 733 -16.78 32.49 14.55
N ASP A 734 -16.98 32.42 13.24
CA ASP A 734 -18.33 32.25 12.66
C ASP A 734 -18.59 30.82 12.14
N HIS A 735 -17.55 29.95 12.10
CA HIS A 735 -17.69 28.57 11.68
C HIS A 735 -17.68 27.62 12.87
N LEU A 736 -18.54 26.58 12.83
CA LEU A 736 -18.61 25.60 13.90
C LEU A 736 -17.44 24.60 13.84
N PRO A 737 -16.78 24.29 14.95
CA PRO A 737 -15.69 23.31 14.95
C PRO A 737 -16.24 21.91 14.64
N GLY A 738 -15.62 21.20 13.67
CA GLY A 738 -15.95 19.83 13.27
C GLY A 738 -16.74 19.69 11.98
N GLY A 739 -17.05 20.79 11.27
CA GLY A 739 -17.65 20.78 9.93
C GLY A 739 -16.69 20.34 8.82
N SER A 740 -17.25 20.00 7.65
CA SER A 740 -16.45 19.77 6.44
C SER A 740 -15.89 21.10 5.93
N ARG A 741 -14.58 21.25 5.86
CA ARG A 741 -13.91 22.47 5.36
C ARG A 741 -14.42 22.94 3.98
N ALA A 742 -14.83 22.00 3.12
CA ALA A 742 -15.33 22.31 1.79
C ALA A 742 -16.77 22.88 1.82
N ASP A 743 -17.60 22.34 2.70
CA ASP A 743 -19.00 22.82 2.87
C ASP A 743 -19.02 24.18 3.56
N ASP A 744 -18.24 24.36 4.61
CA ASP A 744 -18.09 25.63 5.32
C ASP A 744 -17.59 26.76 4.40
N LEU A 745 -16.62 26.45 3.53
CA LEU A 745 -16.13 27.37 2.51
C LEU A 745 -17.22 27.77 1.51
N SER A 746 -18.00 26.79 1.02
CA SER A 746 -19.06 27.01 0.04
C SER A 746 -20.22 27.86 0.64
N ASP A 747 -20.57 27.58 1.90
CA ASP A 747 -21.63 28.33 2.60
C ASP A 747 -21.17 29.75 2.90
N ALA A 748 -19.97 29.96 3.38
CA ALA A 748 -19.42 31.29 3.63
C ALA A 748 -19.35 32.15 2.34
N ILE A 749 -18.97 31.54 1.23
CA ILE A 749 -18.97 32.19 -0.10
C ILE A 749 -20.40 32.60 -0.51
N ARG A 750 -21.40 31.77 -0.25
CA ARG A 750 -22.82 32.03 -0.59
C ARG A 750 -23.41 33.17 0.22
N ASP A 751 -23.07 33.24 1.50
CA ASP A 751 -23.71 34.12 2.48
C ASP A 751 -23.00 35.47 2.62
N SER A 752 -21.93 35.69 1.87
CA SER A 752 -21.14 36.93 1.87
C SER A 752 -21.24 37.70 0.57
N TRP A 753 -21.34 39.06 0.67
CA TRP A 753 -21.39 39.97 -0.46
C TRP A 753 -20.10 39.96 -1.29
N LYS A 754 -18.94 39.97 -0.58
CA LYS A 754 -17.59 39.93 -1.14
C LYS A 754 -16.82 38.75 -0.59
N ILE A 755 -15.79 38.36 -1.32
CA ILE A 755 -14.79 37.39 -0.89
C ILE A 755 -13.45 38.10 -0.88
N VAL A 756 -12.78 38.08 0.25
CA VAL A 756 -11.42 38.64 0.40
C VAL A 756 -10.46 37.48 0.63
N LEU A 757 -9.63 37.22 -0.34
CA LEU A 757 -8.63 36.16 -0.30
C LEU A 757 -7.27 36.75 0.04
N ILE A 758 -6.68 36.33 1.16
CA ILE A 758 -5.36 36.80 1.59
C ILE A 758 -4.34 35.75 1.18
N LEU A 759 -3.50 36.11 0.23
CA LEU A 759 -2.42 35.25 -0.27
C LEU A 759 -1.17 35.49 0.57
N THR A 760 -0.71 34.43 1.20
CA THR A 760 0.59 34.34 1.91
C THR A 760 1.38 33.19 1.31
N GLU A 761 2.68 33.15 1.55
CA GLU A 761 3.52 32.03 1.08
C GLU A 761 3.03 30.68 1.66
N GLU A 762 2.56 30.67 2.90
CA GLU A 762 1.98 29.50 3.55
C GLU A 762 0.66 29.09 2.89
N PHE A 763 -0.19 30.04 2.51
CA PHE A 763 -1.44 29.73 1.79
C PHE A 763 -1.13 28.99 0.48
N LEU A 764 -0.15 29.46 -0.29
CA LEU A 764 0.22 28.87 -1.58
C LEU A 764 0.86 27.48 -1.45
N ARG A 765 1.42 27.14 -0.29
CA ARG A 765 1.99 25.82 0.01
C ARG A 765 0.95 24.83 0.56
N SER A 766 -0.25 25.29 0.88
CA SER A 766 -1.29 24.43 1.46
C SER A 766 -1.94 23.53 0.40
N ASP A 767 -2.22 22.28 0.75
CA ASP A 767 -2.88 21.28 -0.12
C ASP A 767 -4.27 21.71 -0.60
N LEU A 768 -4.90 22.67 0.11
CA LEU A 768 -6.22 23.21 -0.20
C LEU A 768 -6.19 24.52 -0.98
N ALA A 769 -5.00 25.09 -1.26
CA ALA A 769 -4.86 26.39 -1.90
C ALA A 769 -5.60 26.45 -3.25
N TYR A 770 -5.33 25.47 -4.12
CA TYR A 770 -5.92 25.41 -5.44
C TYR A 770 -7.44 25.19 -5.40
N PHE A 771 -7.91 24.31 -4.51
CA PHE A 771 -9.34 24.09 -4.30
C PHE A 771 -10.06 25.35 -3.84
N THR A 772 -9.46 26.08 -2.89
CA THR A 772 -10.01 27.32 -2.37
C THR A 772 -10.06 28.39 -3.45
N MET A 773 -8.97 28.55 -4.24
CA MET A 773 -8.92 29.50 -5.36
C MET A 773 -9.98 29.17 -6.43
N CYS A 774 -10.15 27.90 -6.81
CA CYS A 774 -11.17 27.48 -7.76
C CYS A 774 -12.60 27.77 -7.26
N ASN A 775 -12.89 27.57 -5.97
CA ASN A 775 -14.18 27.92 -5.38
C ASN A 775 -14.42 29.44 -5.36
N CYS A 776 -13.41 30.23 -5.04
CA CYS A 776 -13.47 31.69 -5.12
C CYS A 776 -13.79 32.14 -6.55
N LEU A 777 -13.05 31.62 -7.54
CA LEU A 777 -13.25 31.94 -8.96
C LEU A 777 -14.63 31.48 -9.48
N SER A 778 -15.11 30.31 -9.04
CA SER A 778 -16.45 29.84 -9.44
C SER A 778 -17.57 30.75 -8.97
N SER A 779 -17.31 31.56 -7.93
CA SER A 779 -18.25 32.55 -7.39
C SER A 779 -18.27 33.86 -8.17
N VAL A 780 -17.24 34.09 -9.02
CA VAL A 780 -17.10 35.25 -9.87
C VAL A 780 -17.78 34.95 -11.23
N THR A 781 -18.67 35.81 -11.67
CA THR A 781 -19.32 35.70 -12.96
C THR A 781 -18.97 36.91 -13.82
N LEU A 782 -19.16 36.83 -15.14
CA LEU A 782 -19.01 37.98 -16.06
C LEU A 782 -19.85 39.19 -15.64
N ARG A 783 -20.91 38.99 -14.84
CA ARG A 783 -21.77 40.06 -14.31
C ARG A 783 -21.36 40.55 -12.93
N THR A 784 -20.51 39.81 -12.22
CA THR A 784 -20.07 40.14 -10.88
C THR A 784 -18.54 40.03 -10.70
N PRO A 785 -17.74 40.70 -11.55
CA PRO A 785 -16.29 40.60 -11.53
C PRO A 785 -15.69 41.20 -10.25
N ASN A 786 -16.38 42.14 -9.62
CA ASN A 786 -15.92 42.80 -8.40
C ASN A 786 -16.22 42.00 -7.10
N ARG A 787 -16.67 40.75 -7.20
CA ARG A 787 -17.02 39.94 -6.02
C ARG A 787 -15.81 39.43 -5.26
N LEU A 788 -14.71 39.19 -5.94
CA LEU A 788 -13.46 38.71 -5.36
C LEU A 788 -12.45 39.84 -5.21
N ILE A 789 -11.89 39.98 -4.03
CA ILE A 789 -10.79 40.90 -3.68
C ILE A 789 -9.60 40.04 -3.26
N VAL A 790 -8.44 40.33 -3.78
CA VAL A 790 -7.21 39.57 -3.47
C VAL A 790 -6.21 40.50 -2.77
N LEU A 791 -5.79 40.11 -1.56
CA LEU A 791 -4.73 40.75 -0.84
C LEU A 791 -3.45 39.94 -1.00
N ILE A 792 -2.41 40.53 -1.56
CA ILE A 792 -1.13 39.87 -1.80
C ILE A 792 -0.10 40.37 -0.80
N ASP A 793 0.47 39.49 0.00
CA ASP A 793 1.57 39.82 0.88
C ASP A 793 2.82 40.16 0.05
N HIS A 794 3.47 41.27 0.37
CA HIS A 794 4.68 41.77 -0.32
C HIS A 794 5.82 40.74 -0.38
N GLN A 795 5.79 39.71 0.45
CA GLN A 795 6.80 38.63 0.46
C GLN A 795 6.62 37.61 -0.65
N ILE A 796 5.50 37.65 -1.35
CA ILE A 796 5.22 36.68 -2.42
C ILE A 796 5.84 37.22 -3.71
N ASN A 797 6.82 36.47 -4.25
CA ASN A 797 7.20 36.62 -5.64
C ASN A 797 6.06 36.07 -6.49
N VAL A 798 5.32 36.93 -7.17
CA VAL A 798 4.27 36.57 -8.09
C VAL A 798 4.90 35.71 -9.19
N THR A 799 4.75 34.38 -9.08
CA THR A 799 5.20 33.40 -10.05
C THR A 799 4.04 33.06 -10.98
N ALA A 800 4.34 32.51 -12.16
CA ALA A 800 3.37 32.09 -13.20
C ALA A 800 2.18 31.22 -12.68
N ASN A 801 2.22 30.79 -11.43
CA ASN A 801 1.19 29.98 -10.80
C ASN A 801 -0.05 30.75 -10.34
N LEU A 802 -0.02 32.08 -10.32
CA LEU A 802 -1.14 32.93 -9.89
C LEU A 802 -1.84 33.62 -11.06
N ASP A 803 -1.30 33.54 -12.28
CA ASP A 803 -1.81 34.28 -13.45
C ASP A 803 -3.30 33.98 -13.69
N PHE A 804 -3.74 32.71 -13.56
CA PHE A 804 -5.14 32.34 -13.75
C PHE A 804 -6.10 32.99 -12.73
N LEU A 805 -5.63 33.26 -11.50
CA LEU A 805 -6.42 33.96 -10.48
C LEU A 805 -6.44 35.46 -10.74
N LEU A 806 -5.30 36.02 -11.06
CA LEU A 806 -5.13 37.47 -11.26
C LEU A 806 -5.80 37.96 -12.54
N GLU A 807 -5.82 37.15 -13.61
CA GLU A 807 -6.56 37.46 -14.86
C GLU A 807 -8.09 37.51 -14.67
N ALA A 808 -8.62 36.78 -13.65
CA ALA A 808 -10.05 36.75 -13.38
C ALA A 808 -10.55 37.84 -12.41
N VAL A 809 -9.65 38.61 -11.79
CA VAL A 809 -9.94 39.65 -10.81
C VAL A 809 -9.62 41.00 -11.42
N THR A 810 -10.49 42.01 -11.22
CA THR A 810 -10.25 43.39 -11.73
C THR A 810 -9.06 44.01 -10.97
N GLU A 811 -8.24 44.80 -11.67
CA GLU A 811 -7.04 45.43 -11.10
C GLU A 811 -7.34 46.24 -9.83
N ASP A 812 -8.49 46.88 -9.72
CA ASP A 812 -8.92 47.64 -8.55
C ASP A 812 -9.19 46.75 -7.30
N ASN A 813 -9.35 45.46 -7.47
CA ASN A 813 -9.59 44.50 -6.40
C ASN A 813 -8.35 43.65 -6.03
N ILE A 814 -7.20 43.99 -6.58
CA ILE A 814 -5.91 43.40 -6.22
C ILE A 814 -5.16 44.44 -5.37
N LEU A 815 -4.96 44.12 -4.07
CA LEU A 815 -4.30 45.02 -3.14
C LEU A 815 -3.03 44.36 -2.57
N HIS A 816 -1.95 45.09 -2.53
CA HIS A 816 -0.71 44.61 -1.93
C HIS A 816 -0.65 45.04 -0.46
N VAL A 817 -0.25 44.14 0.41
CA VAL A 817 -0.17 44.34 1.87
C VAL A 817 1.17 43.85 2.40
N ASP A 818 1.74 44.65 3.31
CA ASP A 818 2.86 44.19 4.16
C ASP A 818 2.32 43.90 5.57
N LEU A 819 2.23 42.61 5.92
CA LEU A 819 1.65 42.17 7.19
C LEU A 819 2.52 42.45 8.42
N ARG A 820 3.74 43.01 8.25
CA ARG A 820 4.70 43.29 9.32
C ARG A 820 4.78 44.75 9.71
N ASP A 821 4.40 45.64 8.81
CA ASP A 821 4.43 47.07 9.05
C ASP A 821 3.02 47.61 9.38
N PRO A 822 2.95 48.68 10.20
CA PRO A 822 1.64 49.31 10.50
C PRO A 822 1.02 49.84 9.21
N LEU A 823 -0.16 49.35 8.90
CA LEU A 823 -0.85 49.73 7.66
C LEU A 823 -1.37 51.16 7.70
N THR A 824 -1.24 51.84 6.57
CA THR A 824 -1.68 53.23 6.45
C THR A 824 -3.21 53.34 6.43
N ILE A 825 -3.72 54.53 6.83
CA ILE A 825 -5.18 54.82 6.73
C ILE A 825 -5.65 54.65 5.29
N ALA A 826 -4.83 55.03 4.30
CA ALA A 826 -5.12 54.89 2.89
C ALA A 826 -5.38 53.43 2.46
N PHE A 827 -4.63 52.46 3.02
CA PHE A 827 -4.87 51.01 2.75
C PHE A 827 -6.25 50.55 3.29
N TRP A 828 -6.57 50.95 4.53
CA TRP A 828 -7.84 50.60 5.15
C TRP A 828 -9.04 51.24 4.44
N ASP A 829 -8.85 52.44 3.86
CA ASP A 829 -9.88 53.06 3.04
C ASP A 829 -10.03 52.38 1.69
N SER A 830 -8.95 51.92 1.09
CA SER A 830 -8.98 51.19 -0.19
C SER A 830 -9.71 49.86 -0.05
N ILE A 831 -9.41 49.01 0.96
CA ILE A 831 -10.11 47.75 1.19
C ILE A 831 -11.58 47.97 1.56
N SER A 832 -11.87 48.98 2.41
CA SER A 832 -13.25 49.35 2.75
C SER A 832 -14.04 49.80 1.52
N HIS A 833 -13.41 50.57 0.63
CA HIS A 833 -14.01 50.98 -0.63
C HIS A 833 -14.27 49.80 -1.54
N ALA A 834 -13.33 48.90 -1.75
CA ALA A 834 -13.46 47.70 -2.55
C ALA A 834 -14.61 46.77 -2.02
N ILE A 835 -14.78 46.66 -0.70
CA ILE A 835 -15.89 45.88 -0.11
C ILE A 835 -17.26 46.57 -0.37
N LYS A 836 -17.30 47.89 -0.33
CA LYS A 836 -18.57 48.66 -0.54
C LYS A 836 -18.95 48.86 -2.01
N LEU A 837 -18.00 48.65 -2.94
CA LEU A 837 -18.28 48.73 -4.38
C LEU A 837 -19.38 47.74 -4.81
N LYS A 838 -20.20 48.11 -5.79
CA LYS A 838 -21.17 47.20 -6.38
C LYS A 838 -20.48 46.03 -7.07
N ASN A 839 -21.07 44.84 -6.96
CA ASN A 839 -20.54 43.65 -7.64
C ASN A 839 -20.69 43.72 -9.18
N ASP A 840 -21.65 44.44 -9.64
CA ASP A 840 -22.01 44.53 -11.06
C ASP A 840 -21.21 45.68 -11.74
N ILE A 841 -20.75 45.44 -12.95
CA ILE A 841 -20.29 46.50 -13.84
C ILE A 841 -21.58 47.11 -14.46
N ASN A 842 -21.75 48.41 -14.32
CA ASN A 842 -22.72 49.15 -15.15
C ASN A 842 -22.26 49.05 -16.60
N ILE A 843 -22.82 48.11 -17.39
CA ILE A 843 -22.69 48.06 -18.85
C ILE A 843 -23.69 49.03 -19.44
#